data_71ae60fe3dde5550222886a31b1874dc
#
_entry.id   71ae60fe3dde5550222886a31b1874dc
#
_cell.length_a   1.000
_cell.length_b   1.000
_cell.length_c   1.000
_cell.angle_alpha   90.00
_cell.angle_beta   90.00
_cell.angle_gamma   90.00
#
_symmetry.space_group_name_H-M   'P 1'
#
loop_
_entity.id
_entity.type
_entity.pdbx_description
1 polymer ?
#
loop_
_entity_poly.entity_id
_entity_poly.type
_entity_poly.pdbx_seq_one_letter_code
_entity_poly.pdbx_strand_id
1 'polypeptide(L)'
;MKKILLPLAIIVLLASCNNDDTNSITLSSFKSIEVKYPVTKKDSSVKDDYFGTIVPDPYRWLENDMSPETGEWVKAENEVTQNYLKQIPFRDAIRKRYEDIFNYEKYSAPFKQGKYTYFYKNSGLQNQSVLYREIPGSTESEVFLDPNTFSTDGTTSLAGINFSKDGSMAAYNISQGGSDWQKLIVINAETKTQTGDTLDIKFSGASWKGNDGFYYSTYEKPKEGSFLAGMTSNQKVYYHKLGTPQSEDKMVFGSDTKPTRYIGAGVSEDEQWLFFYTANETYGNGLYVQNIAKPGAPVVTVVSDMKNQHGILDNDDKYFYIQTDMNAPTSKIMIAPIADPSPANWKPLIEAKPEVLSASTGGGFIFCSYLKDAITKVYQYDMTGKQIREVELPGLGTASGFGARKEEKDLYFVFTSYTTPATIYKYDIASGKNDLYKQSKVKFNPEEYESKQVFYTSKDGTKIPMIITYKKGTKLDGKSPCMLYGYGGFSVSLTPSFSTSNIILLENGGVYAVPNLRGGGEYGEEWHNQGIKTKKQNVFDDFIAAAQYLVDSGYTSRDRLAILGGSNGGLLIGACINQHPDMCKVAFPAVGVMDMLRYHKFTAGAGWSYDYGTSEESKKMFDYLYGYSPVHNIKEAEYPATMVTTADHDDRVVPAHSFKFAATLQEKQKGTNPVLIRIETKAGHGAGKSTQQTIEEQTDKWSFMFYNIGLTPKY
;
A
#
# COMPACT_ATOMS: atom_id res chain seq x y z
N MET A 1 12.48 75.72 59.55
CA MET A 1 12.64 75.49 58.11
C MET A 1 12.99 74.02 57.89
N LYS A 2 11.96 73.22 57.57
CA LYS A 2 12.10 71.76 57.32
C LYS A 2 12.29 71.54 55.85
N LYS A 3 13.41 70.92 55.44
CA LYS A 3 13.65 70.44 54.09
C LYS A 3 13.00 69.08 53.89
N ILE A 4 12.13 69.01 52.90
CA ILE A 4 11.48 67.78 52.45
C ILE A 4 12.39 67.17 51.36
N LEU A 5 12.88 65.93 51.55
CA LEU A 5 13.55 65.12 50.57
C LEU A 5 12.49 64.20 49.91
N LEU A 6 12.33 64.31 48.63
CA LEU A 6 11.59 63.35 47.78
C LEU A 6 12.53 62.17 47.44
N PRO A 7 12.10 60.93 47.50
CA PRO A 7 12.88 59.84 46.94
C PRO A 7 12.55 59.68 45.44
N LEU A 8 13.60 59.62 44.61
CA LEU A 8 13.57 59.28 43.19
C LEU A 8 13.36 57.78 43.02
N ALA A 9 12.17 57.34 42.55
CA ALA A 9 11.91 55.97 42.22
C ALA A 9 12.50 55.67 40.83
N ILE A 10 13.54 54.81 40.79
CA ILE A 10 14.09 54.26 39.55
C ILE A 10 13.19 53.09 39.14
N ILE A 11 12.43 53.28 38.06
CA ILE A 11 11.69 52.22 37.39
C ILE A 11 12.68 51.44 36.53
N VAL A 12 13.07 50.25 36.96
CA VAL A 12 13.78 49.29 36.14
C VAL A 12 12.74 48.62 35.24
N LEU A 13 12.70 48.97 33.97
CA LEU A 13 11.99 48.23 32.94
C LEU A 13 12.75 46.91 32.71
N LEU A 14 12.30 45.82 33.30
CA LEU A 14 12.67 44.48 32.88
C LEU A 14 12.00 44.23 31.53
N ALA A 15 12.76 44.37 30.45
CA ALA A 15 12.38 43.84 29.16
C ALA A 15 12.37 42.30 29.29
N SER A 16 11.19 41.73 29.49
CA SER A 16 10.95 40.31 29.32
C SER A 16 11.11 40.02 27.82
N CYS A 17 12.22 39.41 27.46
CA CYS A 17 12.32 38.74 26.17
C CYS A 17 11.31 37.56 26.22
N ASN A 18 10.13 37.76 25.69
CA ASN A 18 9.27 36.65 25.28
C ASN A 18 9.99 35.91 24.17
N ASN A 19 10.64 34.81 24.50
CA ASN A 19 10.89 33.79 23.51
C ASN A 19 9.49 33.32 23.06
N ASP A 20 9.06 33.74 21.92
CA ASP A 20 7.91 33.19 21.24
C ASP A 20 8.14 31.70 21.09
N ASP A 21 7.43 30.91 21.89
CA ASP A 21 7.45 29.46 21.88
C ASP A 21 6.74 29.03 20.57
N THR A 22 7.52 28.98 19.46
CA THR A 22 7.03 28.67 18.10
C THR A 22 6.40 27.27 18.02
N ASN A 23 6.36 26.53 19.12
CA ASN A 23 5.79 25.18 19.27
C ASN A 23 4.49 25.14 20.06
N SER A 24 3.84 26.28 20.36
CA SER A 24 2.58 26.27 21.09
C SER A 24 1.46 25.67 20.23
N ILE A 25 0.85 24.57 20.70
CA ILE A 25 -0.34 23.94 20.10
C ILE A 25 -1.55 24.82 20.49
N THR A 26 -2.23 25.39 19.50
CA THR A 26 -3.44 26.19 19.74
C THR A 26 -4.65 25.28 19.79
N LEU A 27 -5.24 25.13 20.96
CA LEU A 27 -6.47 24.37 21.18
C LEU A 27 -7.67 25.31 21.19
N SER A 28 -8.74 24.90 20.52
CA SER A 28 -9.98 25.65 20.39
C SER A 28 -11.17 24.73 20.64
N SER A 29 -12.23 25.28 21.25
CA SER A 29 -13.52 24.62 21.25
C SER A 29 -14.33 25.08 20.04
N PHE A 30 -14.42 24.24 19.01
CA PHE A 30 -15.26 24.55 17.86
C PHE A 30 -16.73 24.24 18.16
N LYS A 31 -17.63 25.00 17.53
CA LYS A 31 -19.07 24.71 17.62
C LYS A 31 -19.35 23.38 16.94
N SER A 32 -20.12 22.50 17.58
CA SER A 32 -20.56 21.26 16.96
C SER A 32 -21.30 21.52 15.65
N ILE A 33 -20.89 20.82 14.58
CA ILE A 33 -21.58 20.82 13.28
C ILE A 33 -22.64 19.72 13.35
N GLU A 34 -23.91 20.10 13.24
CA GLU A 34 -25.02 19.14 13.22
C GLU A 34 -25.02 18.36 11.90
N VAL A 35 -25.18 17.04 11.98
CA VAL A 35 -25.25 16.13 10.84
C VAL A 35 -26.64 15.52 10.76
N LYS A 36 -27.24 15.60 9.58
CA LYS A 36 -28.52 14.93 9.28
C LYS A 36 -28.26 13.87 8.20
N TYR A 37 -28.33 12.62 8.61
CA TYR A 37 -28.11 11.49 7.69
C TYR A 37 -29.32 11.23 6.83
N PRO A 38 -29.16 10.78 5.57
CA PRO A 38 -30.26 10.23 4.78
C PRO A 38 -30.78 8.96 5.45
N VAL A 39 -32.08 8.70 5.27
CA VAL A 39 -32.66 7.45 5.77
C VAL A 39 -32.22 6.31 4.86
N THR A 40 -31.32 5.47 5.33
CA THR A 40 -30.91 4.28 4.60
C THR A 40 -31.98 3.18 4.73
N LYS A 41 -32.48 2.72 3.58
CA LYS A 41 -33.49 1.65 3.51
C LYS A 41 -32.99 0.37 4.15
N LYS A 42 -33.83 -0.28 4.95
CA LYS A 42 -33.58 -1.60 5.54
C LYS A 42 -34.49 -2.65 4.95
N ASP A 43 -33.93 -3.78 4.55
CA ASP A 43 -34.69 -4.98 4.21
C ASP A 43 -34.47 -6.05 5.30
N SER A 44 -35.38 -6.10 6.27
CA SER A 44 -35.31 -7.06 7.38
C SER A 44 -35.56 -8.52 6.96
N SER A 45 -36.00 -8.76 5.74
CA SER A 45 -36.23 -10.12 5.22
C SER A 45 -34.93 -10.81 4.82
N VAL A 46 -33.88 -10.04 4.50
CA VAL A 46 -32.58 -10.54 4.04
C VAL A 46 -31.77 -11.06 5.23
N LYS A 47 -31.41 -12.32 5.15
CA LYS A 47 -30.62 -13.04 6.16
C LYS A 47 -29.94 -14.26 5.55
N ASP A 48 -28.80 -14.62 6.10
CA ASP A 48 -28.09 -15.87 5.78
C ASP A 48 -28.16 -16.84 6.95
N ASP A 49 -28.10 -18.15 6.65
CA ASP A 49 -27.94 -19.21 7.64
C ASP A 49 -26.50 -19.75 7.57
N TYR A 50 -25.80 -19.60 8.67
CA TYR A 50 -24.46 -20.18 8.87
C TYR A 50 -24.52 -21.23 9.96
N PHE A 51 -24.55 -22.50 9.56
CA PHE A 51 -24.56 -23.65 10.51
C PHE A 51 -25.69 -23.56 11.53
N GLY A 52 -26.88 -23.13 11.13
CA GLY A 52 -28.05 -22.95 12.00
C GLY A 52 -28.09 -21.61 12.73
N THR A 53 -27.13 -20.72 12.52
CA THR A 53 -27.14 -19.34 13.05
C THR A 53 -27.66 -18.40 11.97
N ILE A 54 -28.81 -17.78 12.23
CA ILE A 54 -29.41 -16.81 11.30
C ILE A 54 -28.77 -15.43 11.51
N VAL A 55 -28.13 -14.89 10.47
CA VAL A 55 -27.47 -13.58 10.49
C VAL A 55 -28.22 -12.62 9.57
N PRO A 56 -28.83 -11.54 10.10
CA PRO A 56 -29.49 -10.51 9.29
C PRO A 56 -28.47 -9.68 8.49
N ASP A 57 -28.84 -9.30 7.25
CA ASP A 57 -28.09 -8.36 6.43
C ASP A 57 -29.03 -7.33 5.78
N PRO A 58 -29.58 -6.39 6.56
CA PRO A 58 -30.63 -5.49 6.08
C PRO A 58 -30.17 -4.48 5.04
N TYR A 59 -28.87 -4.32 4.88
CA TYR A 59 -28.23 -3.43 3.91
C TYR A 59 -27.61 -4.18 2.72
N ARG A 60 -27.98 -5.45 2.48
CA ARG A 60 -27.50 -6.28 1.38
C ARG A 60 -27.65 -5.62 0.01
N TRP A 61 -28.68 -4.81 -0.18
CA TRP A 61 -28.95 -4.13 -1.45
C TRP A 61 -27.81 -3.17 -1.86
N LEU A 62 -27.01 -2.66 -0.90
CA LEU A 62 -25.81 -1.86 -1.16
C LEU A 62 -24.67 -2.67 -1.80
N GLU A 63 -24.77 -3.99 -1.89
CA GLU A 63 -23.82 -4.84 -2.62
C GLU A 63 -23.99 -4.73 -4.15
N ASN A 64 -25.12 -4.20 -4.62
CA ASN A 64 -25.31 -3.88 -6.04
C ASN A 64 -24.86 -2.44 -6.29
N ASP A 65 -23.56 -2.24 -6.39
CA ASP A 65 -22.88 -0.95 -6.58
C ASP A 65 -23.24 -0.26 -7.90
N MET A 66 -23.73 -1.01 -8.91
CA MET A 66 -24.18 -0.50 -10.20
C MET A 66 -25.67 -0.15 -10.22
N SER A 67 -26.42 -0.37 -9.15
CA SER A 67 -27.86 -0.04 -9.13
C SER A 67 -28.09 1.47 -9.00
N PRO A 68 -29.14 2.02 -9.66
CA PRO A 68 -29.52 3.42 -9.48
C PRO A 68 -29.79 3.77 -8.01
N GLU A 69 -30.41 2.84 -7.24
CA GLU A 69 -30.72 3.04 -5.81
C GLU A 69 -29.45 3.23 -4.98
N THR A 70 -28.40 2.41 -5.22
CA THR A 70 -27.10 2.59 -4.57
C THR A 70 -26.42 3.89 -5.01
N GLY A 71 -26.51 4.26 -6.29
CA GLY A 71 -25.98 5.51 -6.80
C GLY A 71 -26.62 6.76 -6.15
N GLU A 72 -27.94 6.74 -5.93
CA GLU A 72 -28.65 7.81 -5.21
C GLU A 72 -28.21 7.90 -3.75
N TRP A 73 -28.03 6.76 -3.07
CA TRP A 73 -27.53 6.71 -1.70
C TRP A 73 -26.09 7.27 -1.62
N VAL A 74 -25.21 6.88 -2.52
CA VAL A 74 -23.83 7.39 -2.61
C VAL A 74 -23.83 8.92 -2.76
N LYS A 75 -24.68 9.46 -3.61
CA LYS A 75 -24.81 10.90 -3.81
C LYS A 75 -25.29 11.59 -2.53
N ALA A 76 -26.32 11.07 -1.88
CA ALA A 76 -26.88 11.65 -0.65
C ALA A 76 -25.84 11.64 0.51
N GLU A 77 -25.11 10.54 0.69
CA GLU A 77 -24.06 10.44 1.72
C GLU A 77 -22.88 11.41 1.45
N ASN A 78 -22.46 11.52 0.19
CA ASN A 78 -21.43 12.49 -0.20
C ASN A 78 -21.88 13.93 0.02
N GLU A 79 -23.16 14.27 -0.23
CA GLU A 79 -23.71 15.60 0.07
C GLU A 79 -23.62 15.91 1.58
N VAL A 80 -23.96 14.98 2.46
CA VAL A 80 -23.81 15.13 3.92
C VAL A 80 -22.36 15.39 4.28
N THR A 81 -21.45 14.55 3.78
CA THR A 81 -20.02 14.66 4.05
C THR A 81 -19.45 16.00 3.58
N GLN A 82 -19.75 16.41 2.35
CA GLN A 82 -19.27 17.68 1.81
C GLN A 82 -19.86 18.89 2.55
N ASN A 83 -21.15 18.82 2.94
CA ASN A 83 -21.79 19.88 3.72
C ASN A 83 -21.18 20.03 5.12
N TYR A 84 -20.75 18.94 5.75
CA TYR A 84 -20.00 18.99 7.00
C TYR A 84 -18.62 19.63 6.81
N LEU A 85 -17.84 19.11 5.85
CA LEU A 85 -16.45 19.54 5.62
C LEU A 85 -16.33 21.03 5.23
N LYS A 86 -17.26 21.53 4.41
CA LYS A 86 -17.32 22.94 4.02
C LYS A 86 -17.52 23.93 5.19
N GLN A 87 -18.06 23.49 6.29
CA GLN A 87 -18.26 24.32 7.48
C GLN A 87 -16.99 24.43 8.34
N ILE A 88 -15.95 23.64 8.07
CA ILE A 88 -14.69 23.70 8.81
C ILE A 88 -13.92 24.97 8.39
N PRO A 89 -13.68 25.92 9.31
CA PRO A 89 -13.25 27.29 8.94
C PRO A 89 -11.83 27.36 8.36
N PHE A 90 -10.98 26.37 8.62
CA PHE A 90 -9.59 26.33 8.19
C PHE A 90 -9.31 25.33 7.05
N ARG A 91 -10.37 24.70 6.49
CA ARG A 91 -10.21 23.69 5.42
C ARG A 91 -9.45 24.23 4.22
N ASP A 92 -9.77 25.45 3.77
CA ASP A 92 -9.12 26.05 2.61
C ASP A 92 -7.64 26.42 2.88
N ALA A 93 -7.31 26.79 4.12
CA ALA A 93 -5.93 27.02 4.53
C ALA A 93 -5.10 25.73 4.50
N ILE A 94 -5.65 24.62 5.01
CA ILE A 94 -5.02 23.30 4.90
C ILE A 94 -4.84 22.89 3.43
N ARG A 95 -5.88 23.06 2.60
CA ARG A 95 -5.83 22.76 1.18
C ARG A 95 -4.69 23.49 0.48
N LYS A 96 -4.61 24.82 0.68
CA LYS A 96 -3.56 25.67 0.10
C LYS A 96 -2.16 25.23 0.57
N ARG A 97 -2.00 24.95 1.87
CA ARG A 97 -0.71 24.49 2.41
C ARG A 97 -0.33 23.13 1.85
N TYR A 98 -1.28 22.20 1.79
CA TYR A 98 -1.01 20.86 1.26
C TYR A 98 -0.65 20.89 -0.23
N GLU A 99 -1.37 21.69 -1.04
CA GLU A 99 -1.03 21.92 -2.44
C GLU A 99 0.38 22.48 -2.62
N ASP A 100 0.77 23.44 -1.77
CA ASP A 100 2.10 24.05 -1.79
C ASP A 100 3.22 23.04 -1.44
N ILE A 101 2.99 22.15 -0.46
CA ILE A 101 3.92 21.08 -0.10
C ILE A 101 3.95 20.01 -1.19
N PHE A 102 2.81 19.67 -1.77
CA PHE A 102 2.69 18.62 -2.80
C PHE A 102 3.33 19.03 -4.13
N ASN A 103 3.37 20.35 -4.40
CA ASN A 103 3.90 20.93 -5.63
C ASN A 103 5.44 21.00 -5.63
N TYR A 104 6.08 19.84 -5.86
CA TYR A 104 7.52 19.71 -6.06
C TYR A 104 7.81 18.72 -7.18
N GLU A 105 8.97 18.86 -7.83
CA GLU A 105 9.39 17.90 -8.84
C GLU A 105 9.70 16.52 -8.25
N LYS A 106 9.06 15.51 -8.80
CA LYS A 106 9.23 14.11 -8.41
C LYS A 106 9.90 13.34 -9.55
N TYR A 107 10.84 12.47 -9.20
CA TYR A 107 11.58 11.65 -10.16
C TYR A 107 11.60 10.19 -9.71
N SER A 108 11.57 9.26 -10.68
CA SER A 108 11.96 7.87 -10.42
C SER A 108 13.47 7.70 -10.59
N ALA A 109 14.00 6.59 -10.05
CA ALA A 109 15.29 6.09 -10.47
C ALA A 109 15.27 5.84 -11.99
N PRO A 110 16.37 6.15 -12.74
CA PRO A 110 16.46 5.83 -14.15
C PRO A 110 16.64 4.31 -14.34
N PHE A 111 16.19 3.81 -15.48
CA PHE A 111 16.34 2.42 -15.88
C PHE A 111 16.67 2.32 -17.38
N LYS A 112 17.53 1.37 -17.75
CA LYS A 112 17.97 1.19 -19.14
C LYS A 112 17.09 0.17 -19.86
N GLN A 113 16.73 0.49 -21.12
CA GLN A 113 16.07 -0.43 -22.04
C GLN A 113 16.61 -0.20 -23.45
N GLY A 114 17.28 -1.23 -23.98
CA GLY A 114 18.02 -1.10 -25.22
C GLY A 114 19.07 0.01 -25.14
N LYS A 115 19.05 0.94 -26.09
CA LYS A 115 19.98 2.07 -26.13
C LYS A 115 19.57 3.29 -25.31
N TYR A 116 18.35 3.28 -24.74
CA TYR A 116 17.80 4.43 -24.02
C TYR A 116 17.84 4.24 -22.51
N THR A 117 17.96 5.36 -21.79
CA THR A 117 17.70 5.45 -20.35
C THR A 117 16.35 6.13 -20.13
N TYR A 118 15.47 5.49 -19.41
CA TYR A 118 14.12 5.97 -19.12
C TYR A 118 14.02 6.44 -17.67
N PHE A 119 13.16 7.44 -17.42
CA PHE A 119 12.81 7.87 -16.06
C PHE A 119 11.42 8.52 -16.04
N TYR A 120 10.74 8.39 -14.94
CA TYR A 120 9.50 9.14 -14.71
C TYR A 120 9.81 10.50 -14.09
N LYS A 121 9.09 11.51 -14.52
CA LYS A 121 9.14 12.87 -13.96
C LYS A 121 7.72 13.41 -13.81
N ASN A 122 7.45 14.03 -12.65
CA ASN A 122 6.26 14.86 -12.43
C ASN A 122 6.71 16.26 -12.04
N SER A 123 6.19 17.29 -12.69
CA SER A 123 6.58 18.69 -12.45
C SER A 123 5.98 19.27 -11.15
N GLY A 124 5.14 18.51 -10.45
CA GLY A 124 4.52 18.88 -9.17
C GLY A 124 3.04 18.56 -9.12
N LEU A 125 2.23 19.25 -9.92
CA LEU A 125 0.76 19.14 -9.92
C LEU A 125 0.17 18.39 -11.13
N GLN A 126 1.00 17.78 -11.97
CA GLN A 126 0.49 16.90 -13.03
C GLN A 126 -0.26 15.72 -12.41
N ASN A 127 -1.36 15.28 -13.02
CA ASN A 127 -2.14 14.14 -12.54
C ASN A 127 -1.34 12.84 -12.52
N GLN A 128 -0.51 12.66 -13.55
CA GLN A 128 0.33 11.47 -13.73
C GLN A 128 1.79 11.87 -13.96
N SER A 129 2.73 11.03 -13.55
CA SER A 129 4.12 11.20 -13.94
C SER A 129 4.30 10.84 -15.41
N VAL A 130 5.04 11.67 -16.12
CA VAL A 130 5.37 11.49 -17.54
C VAL A 130 6.61 10.61 -17.65
N LEU A 131 6.61 9.64 -18.55
CA LEU A 131 7.78 8.82 -18.86
C LEU A 131 8.62 9.52 -19.94
N TYR A 132 9.85 9.83 -19.56
CA TYR A 132 10.87 10.41 -20.44
C TYR A 132 11.90 9.36 -20.84
N ARG A 133 12.61 9.61 -21.93
CA ARG A 133 13.85 8.89 -22.28
C ARG A 133 14.96 9.86 -22.66
N GLU A 134 16.17 9.51 -22.28
CA GLU A 134 17.38 10.25 -22.66
C GLU A 134 17.76 9.91 -24.10
N ILE A 135 18.13 10.93 -24.88
CA ILE A 135 18.61 10.75 -26.25
C ILE A 135 20.05 10.24 -26.20
N PRO A 136 20.37 9.08 -26.82
CA PRO A 136 21.71 8.50 -26.77
C PRO A 136 22.79 9.49 -27.25
N GLY A 137 23.82 9.69 -26.41
CA GLY A 137 24.91 10.62 -26.71
C GLY A 137 24.60 12.10 -26.48
N SER A 138 23.44 12.43 -25.92
CA SER A 138 23.02 13.79 -25.55
C SER A 138 22.72 13.88 -24.05
N THR A 139 22.69 15.09 -23.51
CA THR A 139 22.15 15.39 -22.17
C THR A 139 20.67 15.76 -22.21
N GLU A 140 20.05 15.74 -23.39
CA GLU A 140 18.64 16.03 -23.59
C GLU A 140 17.78 14.81 -23.39
N SER A 141 16.57 15.02 -22.93
CA SER A 141 15.53 14.00 -22.80
C SER A 141 14.27 14.43 -23.55
N GLU A 142 13.54 13.46 -24.07
CA GLU A 142 12.25 13.67 -24.71
C GLU A 142 11.14 12.91 -23.99
N VAL A 143 9.90 13.36 -24.14
CA VAL A 143 8.72 12.62 -23.70
C VAL A 143 8.63 11.34 -24.50
N PHE A 144 8.60 10.20 -23.78
CA PHE A 144 8.33 8.92 -24.39
C PHE A 144 6.84 8.58 -24.35
N LEU A 145 6.22 8.68 -23.16
CA LEU A 145 4.80 8.44 -22.97
C LEU A 145 4.25 9.41 -21.93
N ASP A 146 3.18 10.14 -22.29
CA ASP A 146 2.51 11.08 -21.38
C ASP A 146 1.13 10.55 -20.98
N PRO A 147 0.98 9.96 -19.79
CA PRO A 147 -0.30 9.44 -19.32
C PRO A 147 -1.36 10.54 -19.08
N ASN A 148 -0.97 11.82 -18.97
CA ASN A 148 -1.92 12.93 -18.81
C ASN A 148 -2.78 13.14 -20.07
N THR A 149 -2.41 12.52 -21.19
CA THR A 149 -3.17 12.56 -22.46
C THR A 149 -4.19 11.42 -22.60
N PHE A 150 -4.20 10.45 -21.67
CA PHE A 150 -5.06 9.26 -21.78
C PHE A 150 -6.54 9.56 -21.55
N SER A 151 -6.86 10.53 -20.69
CA SER A 151 -8.22 11.01 -20.46
C SER A 151 -8.23 12.49 -20.08
N THR A 152 -9.32 13.16 -20.37
CA THR A 152 -9.46 14.61 -20.06
C THR A 152 -9.69 14.87 -18.58
N ASP A 153 -10.25 13.92 -17.84
CA ASP A 153 -10.52 14.04 -16.40
C ASP A 153 -9.38 13.48 -15.52
N GLY A 154 -8.32 12.93 -16.13
CA GLY A 154 -7.15 12.40 -15.43
C GLY A 154 -7.40 11.10 -14.65
N THR A 155 -8.52 10.41 -14.88
CA THR A 155 -8.89 9.16 -14.18
C THR A 155 -8.33 7.91 -14.85
N THR A 156 -7.79 8.02 -16.06
CA THR A 156 -7.06 6.93 -16.73
C THR A 156 -5.58 7.04 -16.44
N SER A 157 -5.00 6.02 -15.86
CA SER A 157 -3.60 6.02 -15.39
C SER A 157 -2.75 4.97 -16.10
N LEU A 158 -1.43 5.24 -16.21
CA LEU A 158 -0.43 4.26 -16.58
C LEU A 158 -0.19 3.32 -15.39
N ALA A 159 -0.54 2.05 -15.56
CA ALA A 159 -0.40 1.03 -14.52
C ALA A 159 0.94 0.28 -14.58
N GLY A 160 1.62 0.30 -15.72
CA GLY A 160 2.92 -0.33 -15.91
C GLY A 160 3.39 -0.29 -17.36
N ILE A 161 4.67 -0.60 -17.56
CA ILE A 161 5.27 -0.75 -18.90
C ILE A 161 6.35 -1.83 -18.85
N ASN A 162 6.36 -2.70 -19.86
CA ASN A 162 7.35 -3.78 -20.03
C ASN A 162 7.96 -3.69 -21.42
N PHE A 163 9.28 -3.70 -21.50
CA PHE A 163 10.02 -3.64 -22.76
C PHE A 163 10.49 -5.03 -23.20
N SER A 164 10.62 -5.24 -24.51
CA SER A 164 11.37 -6.36 -25.05
C SER A 164 12.84 -6.27 -24.66
N LYS A 165 13.58 -7.38 -24.74
CA LYS A 165 14.98 -7.44 -24.27
C LYS A 165 15.88 -6.42 -24.93
N ASP A 166 15.73 -6.20 -26.23
CA ASP A 166 16.51 -5.22 -27.00
C ASP A 166 15.96 -3.78 -26.89
N GLY A 167 14.81 -3.59 -26.21
CA GLY A 167 14.16 -2.30 -26.00
C GLY A 167 13.47 -1.72 -27.23
N SER A 168 13.31 -2.49 -28.33
CA SER A 168 12.66 -2.00 -29.56
C SER A 168 11.14 -2.00 -29.48
N MET A 169 10.56 -2.85 -28.63
CA MET A 169 9.12 -2.94 -28.39
C MET A 169 8.80 -2.65 -26.93
N ALA A 170 7.63 -2.10 -26.68
CA ALA A 170 7.10 -1.94 -25.31
C ALA A 170 5.61 -2.24 -25.26
N ALA A 171 5.16 -2.81 -24.16
CA ALA A 171 3.76 -3.01 -23.84
C ALA A 171 3.44 -2.25 -22.54
N TYR A 172 2.48 -1.33 -22.59
CA TYR A 172 2.07 -0.58 -21.42
C TYR A 172 0.62 -0.83 -21.04
N ASN A 173 0.36 -0.81 -19.76
CA ASN A 173 -0.97 -1.08 -19.20
C ASN A 173 -1.63 0.23 -18.81
N ILE A 174 -2.90 0.41 -19.17
CA ILE A 174 -3.73 1.50 -18.70
C ILE A 174 -4.85 0.98 -17.80
N SER A 175 -5.09 1.68 -16.70
CA SER A 175 -6.20 1.45 -15.77
C SER A 175 -7.19 2.62 -15.86
N GLN A 176 -8.46 2.32 -16.01
CA GLN A 176 -9.54 3.31 -16.03
C GLN A 176 -10.21 3.34 -14.65
N GLY A 177 -10.33 4.52 -14.04
CA GLY A 177 -10.92 4.69 -12.72
C GLY A 177 -10.22 3.87 -11.62
N GLY A 178 -8.95 3.47 -11.83
CA GLY A 178 -8.19 2.67 -10.87
C GLY A 178 -8.62 1.22 -10.74
N SER A 179 -9.44 0.69 -11.67
CA SER A 179 -9.81 -0.73 -11.74
C SER A 179 -8.58 -1.63 -11.90
N ASP A 180 -8.63 -2.82 -11.31
CA ASP A 180 -7.64 -3.88 -11.51
C ASP A 180 -7.73 -4.53 -12.90
N TRP A 181 -8.86 -4.34 -13.63
CA TRP A 181 -8.94 -4.63 -15.05
C TRP A 181 -8.23 -3.56 -15.86
N GLN A 182 -7.32 -3.98 -16.73
CA GLN A 182 -6.45 -3.09 -17.49
C GLN A 182 -6.46 -3.44 -18.98
N LYS A 183 -6.16 -2.45 -19.81
CA LYS A 183 -5.83 -2.68 -21.22
C LYS A 183 -4.31 -2.61 -21.39
N LEU A 184 -3.74 -3.67 -21.96
CA LEU A 184 -2.35 -3.71 -22.38
C LEU A 184 -2.28 -3.29 -23.83
N ILE A 185 -1.44 -2.29 -24.15
CA ILE A 185 -1.29 -1.69 -25.47
C ILE A 185 0.17 -1.81 -25.89
N VAL A 186 0.43 -2.30 -27.10
CA VAL A 186 1.78 -2.49 -27.62
C VAL A 186 2.19 -1.33 -28.53
N ILE A 187 3.43 -0.88 -28.35
CA ILE A 187 4.06 0.17 -29.17
C ILE A 187 5.44 -0.26 -29.67
N ASN A 188 5.81 0.23 -30.82
CA ASN A 188 7.20 0.29 -31.23
C ASN A 188 7.90 1.38 -30.41
N ALA A 189 8.91 0.99 -29.62
CA ALA A 189 9.56 1.91 -28.68
C ALA A 189 10.43 2.97 -29.38
N GLU A 190 10.91 2.71 -30.58
CA GLU A 190 11.72 3.67 -31.33
C GLU A 190 10.84 4.81 -31.88
N THR A 191 9.77 4.46 -32.58
CA THR A 191 8.87 5.40 -33.27
C THR A 191 7.75 5.92 -32.37
N LYS A 192 7.52 5.30 -31.22
CA LYS A 192 6.41 5.58 -30.27
C LYS A 192 5.02 5.32 -30.88
N THR A 193 4.93 4.53 -31.95
CA THR A 193 3.67 4.22 -32.65
C THR A 193 3.07 2.92 -32.14
N GLN A 194 1.74 2.89 -31.96
CA GLN A 194 1.01 1.69 -31.60
C GLN A 194 1.06 0.66 -32.74
N THR A 195 1.18 -0.61 -32.41
CA THR A 195 1.15 -1.72 -33.37
C THR A 195 -0.26 -2.16 -33.75
N GLY A 196 -1.26 -1.79 -32.93
CA GLY A 196 -2.64 -2.24 -33.04
C GLY A 196 -3.01 -3.35 -32.05
N ASP A 197 -2.01 -3.97 -31.41
CA ASP A 197 -2.26 -5.00 -30.40
C ASP A 197 -2.77 -4.37 -29.09
N THR A 198 -3.95 -4.80 -28.66
CA THR A 198 -4.60 -4.37 -27.42
C THR A 198 -5.28 -5.55 -26.73
N LEU A 199 -4.93 -5.81 -25.47
CA LEU A 199 -5.39 -6.95 -24.70
C LEU A 199 -6.09 -6.49 -23.41
N ASP A 200 -7.11 -7.24 -23.00
CA ASP A 200 -7.72 -7.11 -21.67
C ASP A 200 -7.01 -8.04 -20.68
N ILE A 201 -6.48 -7.48 -19.61
CA ILE A 201 -5.74 -8.23 -18.59
C ILE A 201 -6.17 -7.82 -17.18
N LYS A 202 -5.89 -8.69 -16.20
CA LYS A 202 -6.04 -8.36 -14.77
C LYS A 202 -4.92 -9.04 -14.00
N PHE A 203 -4.23 -8.29 -13.12
CA PHE A 203 -3.08 -8.75 -12.33
C PHE A 203 -1.96 -9.36 -13.18
N SER A 204 -1.61 -8.72 -14.29
CA SER A 204 -0.62 -9.22 -15.24
C SER A 204 0.06 -8.07 -15.99
N GLY A 205 1.11 -8.44 -16.75
CA GLY A 205 1.82 -7.58 -17.69
C GLY A 205 2.47 -8.45 -18.78
N ALA A 206 3.13 -7.83 -19.75
CA ALA A 206 3.83 -8.52 -20.82
C ALA A 206 5.19 -9.08 -20.33
N SER A 207 5.39 -10.40 -20.44
CA SER A 207 6.69 -11.04 -20.27
C SER A 207 7.22 -11.44 -21.65
N TRP A 208 8.09 -10.60 -22.21
CA TRP A 208 8.52 -10.67 -23.60
C TRP A 208 9.37 -11.91 -23.93
N LYS A 209 9.21 -12.42 -25.14
CA LYS A 209 10.09 -13.40 -25.77
C LYS A 209 10.50 -12.87 -27.15
N GLY A 210 11.72 -12.34 -27.26
CA GLY A 210 12.15 -11.59 -28.43
C GLY A 210 11.25 -10.39 -28.69
N ASN A 211 10.97 -10.09 -29.99
CA ASN A 211 10.14 -8.98 -30.42
C ASN A 211 8.84 -9.43 -31.09
N ASP A 212 8.60 -10.74 -31.18
CA ASP A 212 7.46 -11.31 -31.91
C ASP A 212 6.22 -11.52 -31.02
N GLY A 213 6.39 -11.48 -29.70
CA GLY A 213 5.30 -11.70 -28.76
C GLY A 213 5.74 -11.80 -27.31
N PHE A 214 4.77 -12.06 -26.45
CA PHE A 214 4.98 -12.13 -25.00
C PHE A 214 3.98 -13.07 -24.32
N TYR A 215 4.35 -13.52 -23.12
CA TYR A 215 3.46 -14.26 -22.23
C TYR A 215 2.73 -13.27 -21.30
N TYR A 216 1.48 -13.58 -20.98
CA TYR A 216 0.67 -12.82 -20.05
C TYR A 216 -0.35 -13.72 -19.37
N SER A 217 -0.91 -13.27 -18.25
CA SER A 217 -2.00 -13.96 -17.56
C SER A 217 -3.28 -13.13 -17.65
N THR A 218 -4.43 -13.81 -17.74
CA THR A 218 -5.73 -13.14 -17.63
C THR A 218 -6.78 -14.10 -17.10
N TYR A 219 -7.91 -13.55 -16.64
CA TYR A 219 -9.09 -14.27 -16.19
C TYR A 219 -10.14 -14.34 -17.28
N GLU A 220 -11.11 -15.22 -17.12
CA GLU A 220 -12.34 -15.13 -17.89
C GLU A 220 -13.05 -13.82 -17.56
N LYS A 221 -13.60 -13.17 -18.61
CA LYS A 221 -14.33 -11.91 -18.39
C LYS A 221 -15.59 -12.18 -17.55
N PRO A 222 -15.87 -11.34 -16.53
CA PRO A 222 -17.12 -11.43 -15.78
C PRO A 222 -18.33 -11.26 -16.70
N LYS A 223 -19.48 -11.79 -16.27
CA LYS A 223 -20.74 -11.56 -16.97
C LYS A 223 -21.08 -10.08 -16.96
N GLU A 224 -21.77 -9.63 -18.00
CA GLU A 224 -22.27 -8.25 -18.09
C GLU A 224 -23.08 -7.89 -16.83
N GLY A 225 -22.82 -6.71 -16.24
CA GLY A 225 -23.44 -6.25 -15.00
C GLY A 225 -22.76 -6.71 -13.70
N SER A 226 -21.71 -7.56 -13.76
CA SER A 226 -20.94 -7.97 -12.57
C SER A 226 -19.42 -7.64 -12.66
N PHE A 227 -19.09 -6.64 -13.46
CA PHE A 227 -17.70 -6.35 -13.83
C PHE A 227 -16.86 -5.93 -12.61
N LEU A 228 -17.40 -5.16 -11.68
CA LEU A 228 -16.70 -4.69 -10.49
C LEU A 228 -16.77 -5.70 -9.33
N ALA A 229 -17.92 -6.28 -9.05
CA ALA A 229 -18.13 -7.15 -7.88
C ALA A 229 -18.00 -8.65 -8.17
N GLY A 230 -18.01 -9.07 -9.45
CA GLY A 230 -17.95 -10.47 -9.84
C GLY A 230 -16.64 -11.16 -9.43
N MET A 231 -16.76 -12.37 -8.87
CA MET A 231 -15.61 -13.18 -8.51
C MET A 231 -14.73 -13.49 -9.72
N THR A 232 -13.43 -13.27 -9.60
CA THR A 232 -12.45 -13.63 -10.64
C THR A 232 -12.20 -15.15 -10.62
N SER A 233 -12.15 -15.76 -11.81
CA SER A 233 -11.95 -17.20 -11.94
C SER A 233 -11.18 -17.57 -13.20
N ASN A 234 -10.61 -18.79 -13.20
CA ASN A 234 -9.99 -19.41 -14.36
C ASN A 234 -8.80 -18.61 -14.94
N GLN A 235 -7.93 -18.08 -14.06
CA GLN A 235 -6.70 -17.44 -14.52
C GLN A 235 -5.81 -18.45 -15.25
N LYS A 236 -5.33 -18.08 -16.44
CA LYS A 236 -4.45 -18.89 -17.29
C LYS A 236 -3.35 -18.03 -17.88
N VAL A 237 -2.25 -18.66 -18.29
CA VAL A 237 -1.17 -18.02 -19.04
C VAL A 237 -1.37 -18.27 -20.52
N TYR A 238 -1.25 -17.21 -21.30
CA TYR A 238 -1.34 -17.21 -22.75
C TYR A 238 -0.06 -16.68 -23.38
N TYR A 239 0.17 -17.04 -24.65
CA TYR A 239 1.16 -16.40 -25.49
C TYR A 239 0.45 -15.56 -26.55
N HIS A 240 0.72 -14.26 -26.55
CA HIS A 240 0.26 -13.32 -27.57
C HIS A 240 1.34 -13.16 -28.63
N LYS A 241 0.97 -13.40 -29.88
CA LYS A 241 1.81 -13.11 -31.04
C LYS A 241 1.40 -11.76 -31.60
N LEU A 242 2.36 -10.85 -31.78
CA LEU A 242 2.08 -9.52 -32.31
C LEU A 242 1.38 -9.58 -33.68
N GLY A 243 0.41 -8.70 -33.87
CA GLY A 243 -0.39 -8.62 -35.10
C GLY A 243 -1.55 -9.61 -35.17
N THR A 244 -1.86 -10.34 -34.07
CA THR A 244 -3.03 -11.23 -33.98
C THR A 244 -4.01 -10.74 -32.93
N PRO A 245 -5.32 -11.00 -33.08
CA PRO A 245 -6.29 -10.64 -32.03
C PRO A 245 -6.11 -11.53 -30.79
N GLN A 246 -6.39 -10.98 -29.59
CA GLN A 246 -6.31 -11.70 -28.29
C GLN A 246 -7.10 -13.03 -28.29
N SER A 247 -8.18 -13.12 -29.06
CA SER A 247 -9.01 -14.35 -29.16
C SER A 247 -8.29 -15.53 -29.83
N GLU A 248 -7.18 -15.29 -30.54
CA GLU A 248 -6.35 -16.32 -31.16
C GLU A 248 -5.15 -16.74 -30.29
N ASP A 249 -5.01 -16.13 -29.11
CA ASP A 249 -3.89 -16.41 -28.21
C ASP A 249 -3.94 -17.86 -27.71
N LYS A 250 -2.79 -18.48 -27.68
CA LYS A 250 -2.66 -19.88 -27.27
C LYS A 250 -2.45 -19.97 -25.77
N MET A 251 -3.31 -20.73 -25.10
CA MET A 251 -3.08 -21.10 -23.70
C MET A 251 -1.81 -21.94 -23.60
N VAL A 252 -0.91 -21.50 -22.71
CA VAL A 252 0.37 -22.15 -22.44
C VAL A 252 0.33 -22.94 -21.13
N PHE A 253 -0.35 -22.38 -20.12
CA PHE A 253 -0.41 -23.00 -18.80
C PHE A 253 -1.72 -22.60 -18.06
N GLY A 254 -2.29 -23.57 -17.34
CA GLY A 254 -3.51 -23.36 -16.56
C GLY A 254 -4.45 -24.56 -16.63
N SER A 255 -5.51 -24.56 -15.81
CA SER A 255 -6.51 -25.63 -15.76
C SER A 255 -7.82 -25.10 -15.18
N ASP A 256 -8.95 -25.55 -15.74
CA ASP A 256 -10.31 -25.23 -15.27
C ASP A 256 -10.70 -26.00 -13.99
N THR A 257 -9.90 -26.98 -13.56
CA THR A 257 -10.23 -27.79 -12.38
C THR A 257 -10.04 -27.08 -11.04
N LYS A 258 -9.40 -25.89 -11.04
CA LYS A 258 -9.16 -25.05 -9.85
C LYS A 258 -9.40 -23.57 -10.19
N PRO A 259 -10.66 -23.16 -10.29
CA PRO A 259 -11.02 -21.86 -10.85
C PRO A 259 -10.50 -20.65 -10.05
N THR A 260 -10.29 -20.79 -8.74
CA THR A 260 -9.82 -19.68 -7.88
C THR A 260 -8.29 -19.58 -7.80
N ARG A 261 -7.56 -20.44 -8.54
CA ARG A 261 -6.09 -20.45 -8.51
C ARG A 261 -5.53 -19.24 -9.24
N TYR A 262 -4.57 -18.58 -8.61
CA TYR A 262 -3.74 -17.55 -9.26
C TYR A 262 -2.64 -18.21 -10.07
N ILE A 263 -2.39 -17.69 -11.27
CA ILE A 263 -1.34 -18.22 -12.17
C ILE A 263 -0.62 -17.03 -12.81
N GLY A 264 0.70 -16.95 -12.58
CA GLY A 264 1.59 -15.96 -13.20
C GLY A 264 2.71 -16.62 -14.00
N ALA A 265 3.32 -15.86 -14.88
CA ALA A 265 4.48 -16.31 -15.64
C ALA A 265 5.53 -15.21 -15.81
N GLY A 266 6.81 -15.62 -15.96
CA GLY A 266 7.93 -14.73 -16.23
C GLY A 266 8.98 -15.39 -17.10
N VAL A 267 9.55 -14.65 -18.06
CA VAL A 267 10.65 -15.09 -18.92
C VAL A 267 11.97 -14.70 -18.25
N SER A 268 12.97 -15.59 -18.26
CA SER A 268 14.32 -15.30 -17.75
C SER A 268 15.01 -14.19 -18.56
N GLU A 269 15.99 -13.51 -17.95
CA GLU A 269 16.74 -12.43 -18.62
C GLU A 269 17.43 -12.90 -19.93
N ASP A 270 17.90 -14.15 -19.97
CA ASP A 270 18.50 -14.77 -21.14
C ASP A 270 17.48 -15.28 -22.18
N GLU A 271 16.17 -15.18 -21.87
CA GLU A 271 15.04 -15.65 -22.67
C GLU A 271 15.06 -17.16 -22.99
N GLN A 272 15.77 -17.96 -22.19
CA GLN A 272 15.79 -19.41 -22.36
C GLN A 272 14.68 -20.12 -21.58
N TRP A 273 14.20 -19.51 -20.48
CA TRP A 273 13.28 -20.13 -19.55
C TRP A 273 12.00 -19.34 -19.39
N LEU A 274 10.91 -20.06 -19.26
CA LEU A 274 9.61 -19.55 -18.82
C LEU A 274 9.30 -20.18 -17.46
N PHE A 275 9.08 -19.34 -16.46
CA PHE A 275 8.72 -19.73 -15.12
C PHE A 275 7.22 -19.55 -14.91
N PHE A 276 6.55 -20.53 -14.27
CA PHE A 276 5.16 -20.40 -13.89
C PHE A 276 5.05 -20.47 -12.37
N TYR A 277 4.22 -19.59 -11.83
CA TYR A 277 3.89 -19.51 -10.42
C TYR A 277 2.40 -19.78 -10.24
N THR A 278 2.05 -20.69 -9.33
CA THR A 278 0.66 -20.99 -9.03
C THR A 278 0.40 -20.81 -7.54
N ALA A 279 -0.72 -20.17 -7.17
CA ALA A 279 -1.11 -20.03 -5.77
C ALA A 279 -2.62 -20.25 -5.61
N ASN A 280 -3.04 -20.87 -4.52
CA ASN A 280 -4.47 -21.01 -4.22
C ASN A 280 -4.97 -19.85 -3.36
N GLU A 281 -4.08 -19.21 -2.61
CA GLU A 281 -4.33 -18.18 -1.62
C GLU A 281 -3.19 -17.14 -1.69
N THR A 282 -3.19 -16.18 -0.79
CA THR A 282 -2.20 -15.07 -0.77
C THR A 282 -0.82 -15.47 -0.28
N TYR A 283 -0.64 -16.69 0.26
CA TYR A 283 0.65 -17.21 0.69
C TYR A 283 0.90 -18.61 0.14
N GLY A 284 2.18 -18.89 -0.14
CA GLY A 284 2.65 -20.14 -0.70
C GLY A 284 2.39 -20.26 -2.21
N ASN A 285 3.36 -20.79 -2.94
CA ASN A 285 3.22 -20.99 -4.38
C ASN A 285 3.88 -22.26 -4.89
N GLY A 286 3.29 -22.83 -5.93
CA GLY A 286 3.96 -23.80 -6.78
C GLY A 286 4.88 -23.10 -7.78
N LEU A 287 5.97 -23.75 -8.16
CA LEU A 287 6.94 -23.27 -9.11
C LEU A 287 7.15 -24.33 -10.21
N TYR A 288 7.07 -23.89 -11.46
CA TYR A 288 7.27 -24.73 -12.65
C TYR A 288 8.16 -24.00 -13.63
N VAL A 289 8.93 -24.75 -14.44
CA VAL A 289 9.86 -24.18 -15.42
C VAL A 289 9.69 -24.88 -16.76
N GLN A 290 9.87 -24.12 -17.85
CA GLN A 290 9.90 -24.64 -19.22
C GLN A 290 11.07 -24.03 -19.99
N ASN A 291 11.84 -24.86 -20.68
CA ASN A 291 12.89 -24.36 -21.57
C ASN A 291 12.28 -23.91 -22.91
N ILE A 292 12.03 -22.61 -23.05
CA ILE A 292 11.42 -22.03 -24.26
C ILE A 292 12.40 -21.76 -25.41
N ALA A 293 13.69 -21.97 -25.18
CA ALA A 293 14.68 -22.00 -26.27
C ALA A 293 14.64 -23.33 -27.05
N LYS A 294 14.02 -24.38 -26.47
CA LYS A 294 13.87 -25.70 -27.10
C LYS A 294 12.39 -25.91 -27.47
N PRO A 295 12.04 -25.85 -28.77
CA PRO A 295 10.67 -26.09 -29.22
C PRO A 295 10.11 -27.43 -28.70
N GLY A 296 8.89 -27.38 -28.10
CA GLY A 296 8.21 -28.56 -27.59
C GLY A 296 8.78 -29.13 -26.26
N ALA A 297 9.70 -28.43 -25.59
CA ALA A 297 10.14 -28.84 -24.26
C ALA A 297 8.98 -28.88 -23.27
N PRO A 298 8.91 -29.93 -22.41
CA PRO A 298 7.83 -30.04 -21.44
C PRO A 298 7.97 -29.02 -20.31
N VAL A 299 6.85 -28.72 -19.66
CA VAL A 299 6.86 -28.01 -18.37
C VAL A 299 7.34 -29.00 -17.28
N VAL A 300 8.35 -28.59 -16.54
CA VAL A 300 8.93 -29.36 -15.43
C VAL A 300 8.42 -28.78 -14.10
N THR A 301 7.89 -29.63 -13.23
CA THR A 301 7.49 -29.24 -11.88
C THR A 301 8.72 -29.11 -11.00
N VAL A 302 8.92 -27.93 -10.40
CA VAL A 302 9.94 -27.71 -9.36
C VAL A 302 9.35 -27.95 -7.98
N VAL A 303 8.27 -27.24 -7.65
CA VAL A 303 7.50 -27.41 -6.41
C VAL A 303 6.01 -27.27 -6.72
N SER A 304 5.16 -28.11 -6.11
CA SER A 304 3.71 -28.09 -6.37
C SER A 304 2.84 -28.01 -5.11
N ASP A 305 3.43 -28.10 -3.92
CA ASP A 305 2.66 -28.22 -2.66
C ASP A 305 2.15 -26.88 -2.11
N MET A 306 2.60 -25.74 -2.64
CA MET A 306 2.16 -24.36 -2.29
C MET A 306 2.23 -24.04 -0.79
N LYS A 307 3.14 -24.67 -0.05
CA LYS A 307 3.28 -24.46 1.40
C LYS A 307 4.21 -23.31 1.75
N ASN A 308 5.10 -22.97 0.84
CA ASN A 308 6.16 -21.99 1.00
C ASN A 308 6.19 -21.02 -0.18
N GLN A 309 6.87 -19.91 -0.02
CA GLN A 309 7.16 -18.94 -1.08
C GLN A 309 8.42 -19.36 -1.85
N HIS A 310 8.35 -19.30 -3.17
CA HIS A 310 9.46 -19.62 -4.07
C HIS A 310 9.52 -18.57 -5.18
N GLY A 311 10.66 -17.91 -5.35
CA GLY A 311 10.89 -16.94 -6.44
C GLY A 311 12.23 -17.24 -7.12
N ILE A 312 12.22 -17.32 -8.45
CA ILE A 312 13.47 -17.36 -9.23
C ILE A 312 14.07 -15.95 -9.23
N LEU A 313 15.30 -15.83 -8.76
CA LEU A 313 16.09 -14.60 -8.82
C LEU A 313 16.84 -14.47 -10.15
N ASP A 314 17.44 -15.59 -10.60
CA ASP A 314 18.29 -15.65 -11.77
C ASP A 314 18.54 -17.09 -12.21
N ASN A 315 19.22 -17.28 -13.34
CA ASN A 315 19.75 -18.55 -13.79
C ASN A 315 21.13 -18.40 -14.43
N ASP A 316 21.90 -19.47 -14.44
CA ASP A 316 23.07 -19.66 -15.29
C ASP A 316 22.93 -20.96 -16.13
N ASP A 317 24.01 -21.46 -16.72
CA ASP A 317 23.98 -22.69 -17.53
C ASP A 317 23.71 -23.97 -16.70
N LYS A 318 23.82 -23.91 -15.36
CA LYS A 318 23.79 -25.07 -14.47
C LYS A 318 22.71 -25.01 -13.43
N TYR A 319 22.36 -23.79 -12.95
CA TYR A 319 21.52 -23.60 -11.78
C TYR A 319 20.46 -22.53 -11.98
N PHE A 320 19.31 -22.74 -11.34
CA PHE A 320 18.39 -21.67 -10.96
C PHE A 320 18.75 -21.17 -9.57
N TYR A 321 18.72 -19.86 -9.35
CA TYR A 321 18.89 -19.19 -8.06
C TYR A 321 17.52 -18.90 -7.50
N ILE A 322 17.17 -19.48 -6.35
CA ILE A 322 15.82 -19.47 -5.81
C ILE A 322 15.83 -18.83 -4.43
N GLN A 323 15.09 -17.74 -4.24
CA GLN A 323 14.73 -17.28 -2.89
C GLN A 323 13.54 -18.11 -2.40
N THR A 324 13.62 -18.61 -1.18
CA THR A 324 12.55 -19.41 -0.58
C THR A 324 12.54 -19.29 0.94
N ASP A 325 11.35 -19.42 1.52
CA ASP A 325 11.16 -19.55 2.98
C ASP A 325 11.01 -21.00 3.45
N MET A 326 11.22 -21.98 2.57
CA MET A 326 11.19 -23.41 2.91
C MET A 326 12.19 -23.74 4.02
N ASN A 327 11.70 -24.14 5.19
CA ASN A 327 12.47 -24.35 6.42
C ASN A 327 13.33 -23.12 6.82
N ALA A 328 12.85 -21.90 6.50
CA ALA A 328 13.53 -20.65 6.78
C ALA A 328 12.50 -19.50 6.78
N PRO A 329 11.76 -19.25 7.88
CA PRO A 329 10.65 -18.28 7.92
C PRO A 329 11.02 -16.85 7.51
N THR A 330 12.31 -16.51 7.55
CA THR A 330 12.88 -15.22 7.15
C THR A 330 13.49 -15.23 5.74
N SER A 331 13.32 -16.33 5.00
CA SER A 331 13.85 -16.60 3.66
C SER A 331 15.37 -16.81 3.59
N LYS A 332 15.77 -17.56 2.58
CA LYS A 332 17.16 -17.88 2.18
C LYS A 332 17.27 -18.00 0.67
N ILE A 333 18.50 -18.09 0.16
CA ILE A 333 18.75 -18.32 -1.27
C ILE A 333 19.34 -19.73 -1.46
N MET A 334 18.72 -20.49 -2.36
CA MET A 334 19.12 -21.83 -2.75
C MET A 334 19.55 -21.84 -4.22
N ILE A 335 20.41 -22.78 -4.60
CA ILE A 335 20.65 -23.13 -6.00
C ILE A 335 20.03 -24.50 -6.29
N ALA A 336 19.31 -24.58 -7.42
CA ALA A 336 18.67 -25.79 -7.92
C ALA A 336 19.28 -26.20 -9.25
N PRO A 337 19.80 -27.44 -9.41
CA PRO A 337 20.36 -27.88 -10.67
C PRO A 337 19.32 -27.88 -11.79
N ILE A 338 19.62 -27.28 -12.96
CA ILE A 338 18.70 -27.25 -14.09
C ILE A 338 18.34 -28.67 -14.60
N ALA A 339 19.26 -29.60 -14.48
CA ALA A 339 19.06 -31.00 -14.90
C ALA A 339 17.97 -31.71 -14.09
N ASP A 340 17.86 -31.42 -12.81
CA ASP A 340 16.80 -31.88 -11.91
C ASP A 340 16.56 -30.83 -10.84
N PRO A 341 15.63 -29.89 -11.07
CA PRO A 341 15.39 -28.75 -10.17
C PRO A 341 14.51 -29.09 -8.97
N SER A 342 14.28 -30.37 -8.69
CA SER A 342 13.48 -30.78 -7.53
C SER A 342 14.13 -30.38 -6.21
N PRO A 343 13.33 -30.07 -5.15
CA PRO A 343 13.85 -29.59 -3.86
C PRO A 343 14.86 -30.51 -3.17
N ALA A 344 14.82 -31.81 -3.46
CA ALA A 344 15.77 -32.77 -2.92
C ALA A 344 17.22 -32.49 -3.35
N ASN A 345 17.43 -31.81 -4.50
CA ASN A 345 18.73 -31.48 -5.05
C ASN A 345 19.18 -30.04 -4.75
N TRP A 346 18.36 -29.25 -4.06
CA TRP A 346 18.70 -27.87 -3.74
C TRP A 346 19.85 -27.80 -2.75
N LYS A 347 20.73 -26.83 -2.98
CA LYS A 347 21.84 -26.53 -2.06
C LYS A 347 21.73 -25.10 -1.58
N PRO A 348 22.03 -24.80 -0.30
CA PRO A 348 22.05 -23.46 0.19
C PRO A 348 23.18 -22.66 -0.48
N LEU A 349 22.86 -21.44 -0.89
CA LEU A 349 23.82 -20.45 -1.40
C LEU A 349 24.03 -19.34 -0.37
N ILE A 350 22.94 -18.79 0.18
CA ILE A 350 22.97 -17.82 1.25
C ILE A 350 21.95 -18.27 2.30
N GLU A 351 22.44 -18.58 3.49
CA GLU A 351 21.63 -19.08 4.59
C GLU A 351 20.72 -18.00 5.16
N ALA A 352 19.62 -18.43 5.79
CA ALA A 352 18.70 -17.55 6.50
C ALA A 352 19.39 -16.82 7.67
N LYS A 353 19.02 -15.57 7.86
CA LYS A 353 19.38 -14.77 9.04
C LYS A 353 18.12 -14.53 9.89
N PRO A 354 18.25 -14.00 11.12
CA PRO A 354 17.09 -13.61 11.90
C PRO A 354 16.21 -12.55 11.22
N GLU A 355 16.83 -11.71 10.39
CA GLU A 355 16.17 -10.66 9.63
C GLU A 355 15.57 -11.20 8.32
N VAL A 356 14.44 -10.64 7.92
CA VAL A 356 13.72 -11.04 6.68
C VAL A 356 14.50 -10.62 5.45
N LEU A 357 14.77 -11.57 4.57
CA LEU A 357 15.48 -11.38 3.31
C LEU A 357 14.53 -11.02 2.16
N SER A 358 14.90 -9.99 1.40
CA SER A 358 14.46 -9.75 0.04
C SER A 358 15.70 -9.60 -0.85
N ALA A 359 15.80 -10.40 -1.92
CA ALA A 359 16.98 -10.40 -2.77
C ALA A 359 16.65 -9.97 -4.21
N SER A 360 17.65 -9.40 -4.88
CA SER A 360 17.64 -9.06 -6.31
C SER A 360 19.02 -9.33 -6.91
N THR A 361 19.12 -9.34 -8.26
CA THR A 361 20.38 -9.48 -8.96
C THR A 361 20.68 -8.25 -9.79
N GLY A 362 21.96 -7.93 -9.99
CA GLY A 362 22.42 -6.82 -10.82
C GLY A 362 23.91 -6.84 -11.03
N GLY A 363 24.37 -6.58 -12.28
CA GLY A 363 25.78 -6.55 -12.62
C GLY A 363 26.55 -7.84 -12.35
N GLY A 364 25.85 -8.99 -12.33
CA GLY A 364 26.44 -10.29 -12.00
C GLY A 364 26.65 -10.52 -10.50
N PHE A 365 25.94 -9.80 -9.63
CA PHE A 365 25.96 -9.94 -8.17
C PHE A 365 24.56 -10.15 -7.63
N ILE A 366 24.48 -10.64 -6.37
CA ILE A 366 23.25 -10.74 -5.61
C ILE A 366 23.25 -9.63 -4.55
N PHE A 367 22.15 -8.88 -4.47
CA PHE A 367 21.92 -7.88 -3.44
C PHE A 367 20.87 -8.40 -2.46
N CYS A 368 21.29 -8.63 -1.22
CA CYS A 368 20.43 -9.10 -0.14
C CYS A 368 20.02 -7.92 0.76
N SER A 369 18.77 -7.53 0.65
CA SER A 369 18.15 -6.54 1.54
C SER A 369 17.53 -7.26 2.73
N TYR A 370 17.98 -6.93 3.93
CA TYR A 370 17.46 -7.47 5.19
C TYR A 370 16.66 -6.42 5.93
N LEU A 371 15.49 -6.81 6.43
CA LEU A 371 14.66 -5.96 7.25
C LEU A 371 14.98 -6.20 8.73
N LYS A 372 15.69 -5.24 9.34
CA LYS A 372 16.02 -5.26 10.77
C LYS A 372 15.17 -4.23 11.50
N ASP A 373 14.21 -4.72 12.31
CA ASP A 373 13.31 -3.85 13.08
C ASP A 373 12.68 -2.76 12.20
N ALA A 374 12.11 -3.16 11.04
CA ALA A 374 11.51 -2.30 10.01
C ALA A 374 12.48 -1.31 9.31
N ILE A 375 13.80 -1.49 9.44
CA ILE A 375 14.84 -0.67 8.77
C ILE A 375 15.65 -1.54 7.81
N THR A 376 15.96 -1.02 6.63
CA THR A 376 16.68 -1.75 5.60
C THR A 376 18.18 -1.78 5.86
N LYS A 377 18.80 -2.97 5.70
CA LYS A 377 20.22 -3.23 5.57
C LYS A 377 20.49 -3.99 4.27
N VAL A 378 21.51 -3.62 3.51
CA VAL A 378 21.78 -4.23 2.20
C VAL A 378 23.21 -4.76 2.15
N TYR A 379 23.35 -5.98 1.60
CA TYR A 379 24.65 -6.63 1.42
C TYR A 379 24.80 -7.10 -0.02
N GLN A 380 25.96 -6.86 -0.60
CA GLN A 380 26.35 -7.36 -1.92
C GLN A 380 27.10 -8.69 -1.79
N TYR A 381 26.65 -9.70 -2.54
CA TYR A 381 27.27 -11.04 -2.64
C TYR A 381 27.65 -11.32 -4.08
N ASP A 382 28.69 -12.12 -4.29
CA ASP A 382 28.94 -12.71 -5.60
C ASP A 382 27.99 -13.91 -5.87
N MET A 383 27.98 -14.41 -7.10
CA MET A 383 27.12 -15.53 -7.50
C MET A 383 27.54 -16.89 -6.88
N THR A 384 28.63 -16.93 -6.11
CA THR A 384 29.02 -18.10 -5.30
C THR A 384 28.50 -18.04 -3.88
N GLY A 385 27.79 -16.95 -3.51
CA GLY A 385 27.26 -16.72 -2.16
C GLY A 385 28.26 -16.11 -1.18
N LYS A 386 29.44 -15.66 -1.67
CA LYS A 386 30.42 -14.95 -0.83
C LYS A 386 30.01 -13.49 -0.66
N GLN A 387 29.88 -13.04 0.58
CA GLN A 387 29.63 -11.63 0.87
C GLN A 387 30.84 -10.77 0.49
N ILE A 388 30.59 -9.76 -0.33
CA ILE A 388 31.60 -8.79 -0.78
C ILE A 388 31.67 -7.61 0.17
N ARG A 389 30.49 -7.00 0.49
CA ARG A 389 30.42 -5.82 1.37
C ARG A 389 28.99 -5.56 1.89
N GLU A 390 28.88 -4.72 2.89
CA GLU A 390 27.65 -4.01 3.22
C GLU A 390 27.54 -2.75 2.34
N VAL A 391 26.36 -2.46 1.81
CA VAL A 391 26.09 -1.22 1.08
C VAL A 391 25.82 -0.12 2.09
N GLU A 392 26.63 0.95 2.08
CA GLU A 392 26.43 2.09 2.95
C GLU A 392 25.14 2.83 2.56
N LEU A 393 24.23 3.00 3.53
CA LEU A 393 22.96 3.73 3.33
C LEU A 393 23.04 5.10 4.02
N PRO A 394 22.28 6.12 3.52
CA PRO A 394 22.36 7.48 4.03
C PRO A 394 21.93 7.66 5.49
N GLY A 395 21.19 6.69 6.05
CA GLY A 395 20.70 6.74 7.42
C GLY A 395 19.69 5.62 7.73
N LEU A 396 18.89 5.84 8.78
CA LEU A 396 17.83 4.92 9.17
C LEU A 396 16.59 5.15 8.29
N GLY A 397 16.20 4.16 7.51
CA GLY A 397 15.07 4.28 6.58
C GLY A 397 14.90 3.03 5.72
N THR A 398 14.22 3.22 4.61
CA THR A 398 13.96 2.20 3.61
C THR A 398 14.81 2.47 2.37
N ALA A 399 15.52 1.44 1.90
CA ALA A 399 16.25 1.48 0.65
C ALA A 399 15.75 0.37 -0.29
N SER A 400 15.54 0.68 -1.57
CA SER A 400 15.03 -0.23 -2.58
C SER A 400 15.60 0.07 -3.97
N GLY A 401 15.51 -0.89 -4.90
CA GLY A 401 15.96 -0.69 -6.28
C GLY A 401 17.36 -1.28 -6.58
N PHE A 402 17.81 -2.27 -5.81
CA PHE A 402 19.10 -2.95 -6.02
C PHE A 402 19.07 -4.01 -7.12
N GLY A 403 18.31 -3.76 -8.20
CA GLY A 403 18.22 -4.62 -9.37
C GLY A 403 18.78 -3.94 -10.62
N ALA A 404 19.50 -4.72 -11.44
CA ALA A 404 20.04 -4.28 -12.74
C ALA A 404 20.26 -5.50 -13.63
N ARG A 405 20.45 -5.30 -14.95
CA ARG A 405 20.85 -6.39 -15.86
C ARG A 405 22.26 -6.88 -15.54
N LYS A 406 22.57 -8.12 -15.97
CA LYS A 406 23.88 -8.76 -15.69
C LYS A 406 25.08 -7.97 -16.22
N GLU A 407 24.94 -7.28 -17.34
CA GLU A 407 25.99 -6.50 -17.98
C GLU A 407 26.17 -5.09 -17.39
N GLU A 408 25.27 -4.62 -16.51
CA GLU A 408 25.35 -3.27 -15.98
C GLU A 408 26.44 -3.14 -14.91
N LYS A 409 27.13 -2.00 -14.93
CA LYS A 409 28.24 -1.68 -14.02
C LYS A 409 27.80 -0.85 -12.82
N ASP A 410 26.66 -0.21 -12.96
CA ASP A 410 26.04 0.62 -11.93
C ASP A 410 24.55 0.34 -11.85
N LEU A 411 23.96 0.60 -10.69
CA LEU A 411 22.53 0.55 -10.46
C LEU A 411 22.08 1.80 -9.72
N TYR A 412 20.77 2.01 -9.64
CA TYR A 412 20.19 3.10 -8.90
C TYR A 412 19.28 2.56 -7.81
N PHE A 413 19.46 3.08 -6.58
CA PHE A 413 18.55 2.78 -5.50
C PHE A 413 17.89 4.05 -4.94
N VAL A 414 16.73 3.89 -4.35
CA VAL A 414 15.98 4.96 -3.70
C VAL A 414 16.06 4.77 -2.19
N PHE A 415 16.42 5.83 -1.49
CA PHE A 415 16.34 5.90 -0.04
C PHE A 415 15.23 6.87 0.40
N THR A 416 14.48 6.50 1.43
CA THR A 416 13.41 7.31 2.03
C THR A 416 13.27 7.04 3.52
N SER A 417 12.69 7.98 4.25
CA SER A 417 12.28 7.79 5.65
C SER A 417 10.95 8.52 5.89
N TYR A 418 10.42 8.55 7.11
CA TYR A 418 9.21 9.34 7.41
C TYR A 418 9.41 10.86 7.25
N THR A 419 10.66 11.33 7.27
CA THR A 419 11.00 12.76 7.14
C THR A 419 11.79 13.10 5.88
N THR A 420 12.40 12.08 5.23
CA THR A 420 13.26 12.27 4.06
C THR A 420 12.52 11.87 2.79
N PRO A 421 12.28 12.78 1.84
CA PRO A 421 11.72 12.46 0.53
C PRO A 421 12.55 11.43 -0.21
N ALA A 422 11.92 10.70 -1.13
CA ALA A 422 12.61 9.76 -1.99
C ALA A 422 13.82 10.41 -2.66
N THR A 423 15.01 9.91 -2.31
CA THR A 423 16.31 10.38 -2.78
C THR A 423 16.99 9.26 -3.54
N ILE A 424 17.44 9.56 -4.76
CA ILE A 424 18.00 8.58 -5.68
C ILE A 424 19.53 8.62 -5.60
N TYR A 425 20.13 7.46 -5.40
CA TYR A 425 21.58 7.27 -5.39
C TYR A 425 21.99 6.37 -6.56
N LYS A 426 23.14 6.68 -7.14
CA LYS A 426 23.84 5.83 -8.10
C LYS A 426 24.89 5.02 -7.34
N TYR A 427 24.84 3.69 -7.49
CA TYR A 427 25.76 2.75 -6.88
C TYR A 427 26.66 2.13 -7.93
N ASP A 428 27.98 2.32 -7.81
CA ASP A 428 28.99 1.61 -8.61
C ASP A 428 29.21 0.22 -8.05
N ILE A 429 28.83 -0.80 -8.81
CA ILE A 429 28.78 -2.20 -8.35
C ILE A 429 30.20 -2.72 -8.00
N ALA A 430 31.22 -2.31 -8.76
CA ALA A 430 32.60 -2.80 -8.57
C ALA A 430 33.26 -2.19 -7.33
N SER A 431 33.16 -0.89 -7.14
CA SER A 431 33.80 -0.19 -6.02
C SER A 431 32.95 -0.15 -4.76
N GLY A 432 31.61 -0.21 -4.89
CA GLY A 432 30.65 -0.03 -3.80
C GLY A 432 30.40 1.43 -3.44
N LYS A 433 30.81 2.37 -4.29
CA LYS A 433 30.64 3.80 -4.05
C LYS A 433 29.19 4.21 -4.34
N ASN A 434 28.62 5.02 -3.44
CA ASN A 434 27.33 5.69 -3.61
C ASN A 434 27.54 7.16 -3.98
N ASP A 435 26.91 7.61 -5.04
CA ASP A 435 26.85 9.03 -5.38
C ASP A 435 25.39 9.50 -5.38
N LEU A 436 25.11 10.66 -4.76
CA LEU A 436 23.80 11.28 -4.84
C LEU A 436 23.49 11.61 -6.32
N TYR A 437 22.44 10.98 -6.84
CA TYR A 437 22.02 11.21 -8.23
C TYR A 437 20.94 12.28 -8.33
N LYS A 438 19.85 12.14 -7.53
CA LYS A 438 18.73 13.08 -7.58
C LYS A 438 18.05 13.16 -6.23
N GLN A 439 17.74 14.39 -5.79
CA GLN A 439 16.98 14.65 -4.57
C GLN A 439 15.87 15.65 -4.89
N SER A 440 14.63 15.32 -4.50
CA SER A 440 13.49 16.22 -4.61
C SER A 440 13.53 17.31 -3.55
N LYS A 441 13.22 18.55 -3.93
CA LYS A 441 13.17 19.70 -3.01
C LYS A 441 11.73 19.92 -2.56
N VAL A 442 11.41 19.48 -1.36
CA VAL A 442 10.11 19.70 -0.73
C VAL A 442 10.17 20.95 0.14
N LYS A 443 9.09 21.72 0.21
CA LYS A 443 8.97 22.89 1.11
C LYS A 443 8.74 22.47 2.56
N PHE A 444 9.70 21.74 3.10
CA PHE A 444 9.72 21.14 4.42
C PHE A 444 11.17 20.93 4.85
N ASN A 445 11.50 21.24 6.09
CA ASN A 445 12.85 21.02 6.61
C ASN A 445 12.91 19.71 7.43
N PRO A 446 13.43 18.62 6.87
CA PRO A 446 13.50 17.33 7.58
C PRO A 446 14.35 17.36 8.86
N GLU A 447 15.35 18.28 8.94
CA GLU A 447 16.26 18.38 10.08
C GLU A 447 15.58 18.82 11.38
N GLU A 448 14.37 19.39 11.30
CA GLU A 448 13.58 19.78 12.47
C GLU A 448 12.86 18.59 13.14
N TYR A 449 12.86 17.45 12.51
CA TYR A 449 12.09 16.28 12.95
C TYR A 449 13.00 15.10 13.30
N GLU A 450 12.47 14.19 14.09
CA GLU A 450 13.13 12.94 14.43
C GLU A 450 12.15 11.77 14.37
N SER A 451 12.67 10.60 14.04
CA SER A 451 11.96 9.33 14.15
C SER A 451 12.67 8.45 15.17
N LYS A 452 11.90 7.87 16.10
CA LYS A 452 12.40 6.96 17.13
C LYS A 452 11.72 5.62 17.00
N GLN A 453 12.50 4.56 17.09
CA GLN A 453 11.95 3.23 17.29
C GLN A 453 11.78 2.96 18.78
N VAL A 454 10.61 2.44 19.14
CA VAL A 454 10.25 2.00 20.49
C VAL A 454 9.69 0.59 20.44
N PHE A 455 9.66 -0.09 21.56
CA PHE A 455 8.99 -1.38 21.74
C PHE A 455 7.97 -1.25 22.88
N TYR A 456 6.75 -1.62 22.61
CA TYR A 456 5.70 -1.71 23.64
C TYR A 456 5.26 -3.16 23.81
N THR A 457 4.48 -3.41 24.86
CA THR A 457 4.02 -4.76 25.20
C THR A 457 2.54 -4.92 24.84
N SER A 458 2.24 -5.91 24.00
CA SER A 458 0.87 -6.29 23.69
C SER A 458 0.22 -7.04 24.85
N LYS A 459 -1.09 -7.27 24.76
CA LYS A 459 -1.90 -7.91 25.80
C LYS A 459 -1.40 -9.28 26.26
N ASP A 460 -0.81 -10.05 25.35
CA ASP A 460 -0.26 -11.38 25.62
C ASP A 460 1.22 -11.37 26.05
N GLY A 461 1.81 -10.19 26.22
CA GLY A 461 3.23 -10.01 26.60
C GLY A 461 4.19 -9.88 25.42
N THR A 462 3.73 -10.04 24.18
CA THR A 462 4.58 -9.89 22.98
C THR A 462 5.09 -8.47 22.84
N LYS A 463 6.39 -8.33 22.53
CA LYS A 463 7.01 -7.02 22.23
C LYS A 463 6.76 -6.63 20.78
N ILE A 464 6.13 -5.50 20.59
CA ILE A 464 5.77 -4.97 19.28
C ILE A 464 6.61 -3.72 19.00
N PRO A 465 7.34 -3.65 17.87
CA PRO A 465 8.05 -2.43 17.49
C PRO A 465 7.09 -1.38 16.96
N MET A 466 7.44 -0.11 17.18
CA MET A 466 6.71 1.04 16.64
C MET A 466 7.70 2.15 16.32
N ILE A 467 7.55 2.81 15.16
CA ILE A 467 8.31 4.01 14.83
C ILE A 467 7.42 5.22 15.08
N ILE A 468 7.93 6.17 15.86
CA ILE A 468 7.23 7.42 16.23
C ILE A 468 8.03 8.59 15.66
N THR A 469 7.35 9.45 14.89
CA THR A 469 7.94 10.64 14.23
C THR A 469 7.27 11.90 14.73
N TYR A 470 8.09 12.88 15.13
CA TYR A 470 7.63 14.16 15.66
C TYR A 470 8.71 15.25 15.54
N LYS A 471 8.36 16.50 15.81
CA LYS A 471 9.31 17.62 15.79
C LYS A 471 10.27 17.53 16.99
N LYS A 472 11.58 17.74 16.76
CA LYS A 472 12.60 17.78 17.82
C LYS A 472 12.20 18.76 18.92
N GLY A 473 12.34 18.34 20.18
CA GLY A 473 11.93 19.15 21.33
C GLY A 473 10.44 19.12 21.68
N THR A 474 9.63 18.27 21.02
CA THR A 474 8.23 18.05 21.40
C THR A 474 8.13 17.62 22.86
N LYS A 475 7.28 18.29 23.65
CA LYS A 475 7.00 17.96 25.06
C LYS A 475 6.09 16.74 25.11
N LEU A 476 6.48 15.76 25.92
CA LEU A 476 5.63 14.55 26.16
C LEU A 476 4.68 14.81 27.32
N ASP A 477 3.71 15.69 27.10
CA ASP A 477 2.74 16.15 28.12
C ASP A 477 1.29 15.77 27.77
N GLY A 478 1.08 14.88 26.79
CA GLY A 478 -0.22 14.39 26.36
C GLY A 478 -1.03 15.35 25.50
N LYS A 479 -0.47 16.49 25.09
CA LYS A 479 -1.23 17.51 24.34
C LYS A 479 -1.08 17.44 22.83
N SER A 480 -0.05 16.76 22.32
CA SER A 480 0.18 16.68 20.88
C SER A 480 -0.94 15.89 20.17
N PRO A 481 -1.45 16.38 19.03
CA PRO A 481 -2.30 15.59 18.17
C PRO A 481 -1.50 14.39 17.65
N CYS A 482 -2.10 13.22 17.58
CA CYS A 482 -1.42 12.01 17.12
C CYS A 482 -2.25 11.29 16.06
N MET A 483 -1.57 10.83 15.01
CA MET A 483 -2.11 9.87 14.06
C MET A 483 -1.39 8.53 14.24
N LEU A 484 -2.13 7.52 14.66
CA LEU A 484 -1.67 6.13 14.74
C LEU A 484 -2.15 5.39 13.49
N TYR A 485 -1.22 4.94 12.65
CA TYR A 485 -1.49 4.21 11.42
C TYR A 485 -1.19 2.73 11.59
N GLY A 486 -2.08 1.84 11.15
CA GLY A 486 -1.86 0.39 11.22
C GLY A 486 -2.38 -0.38 10.02
N TYR A 487 -1.81 -1.59 9.82
CA TYR A 487 -2.23 -2.52 8.77
C TYR A 487 -2.40 -3.96 9.32
N GLY A 488 -1.32 -4.68 9.64
CA GLY A 488 -1.33 -5.97 10.34
C GLY A 488 -1.99 -7.11 9.57
N GLY A 489 -1.46 -7.49 8.41
CA GLY A 489 -1.93 -8.65 7.64
C GLY A 489 -1.14 -8.85 6.34
N PHE A 490 -1.39 -9.98 5.70
CA PHE A 490 -0.86 -10.32 4.36
C PHE A 490 0.66 -10.28 4.25
N SER A 491 1.36 -10.50 5.36
CA SER A 491 2.84 -10.40 5.41
C SER A 491 3.38 -9.04 4.92
N VAL A 492 2.56 -7.97 4.98
CA VAL A 492 2.97 -6.62 4.57
C VAL A 492 3.77 -5.95 5.68
N SER A 493 5.05 -5.67 5.41
CA SER A 493 5.92 -4.94 6.32
C SER A 493 5.72 -3.42 6.17
N LEU A 494 5.39 -2.73 7.26
CA LEU A 494 5.31 -1.27 7.29
C LEU A 494 6.69 -0.69 7.53
N THR A 495 7.36 -0.23 6.48
CA THR A 495 8.68 0.39 6.53
C THR A 495 8.59 1.92 6.39
N PRO A 496 9.57 2.69 6.92
CA PRO A 496 9.58 4.14 6.80
C PRO A 496 9.45 4.61 5.36
N SER A 497 8.46 5.47 5.10
CA SER A 497 8.18 6.06 3.79
C SER A 497 7.72 7.51 3.94
N PHE A 498 8.25 8.39 3.11
CA PHE A 498 7.89 9.79 3.12
C PHE A 498 6.49 10.02 2.55
N SER A 499 5.71 10.84 3.25
CA SER A 499 4.42 11.31 2.77
C SER A 499 4.26 12.80 3.03
N THR A 500 4.02 13.56 1.97
CA THR A 500 3.70 15.00 2.07
C THR A 500 2.48 15.27 2.94
N SER A 501 1.53 14.34 2.96
CA SER A 501 0.33 14.43 3.79
C SER A 501 0.66 14.51 5.29
N ASN A 502 1.65 13.74 5.76
CA ASN A 502 2.02 13.72 7.18
C ASN A 502 2.72 15.03 7.62
N ILE A 503 3.25 15.80 6.68
CA ILE A 503 3.84 17.11 6.98
C ILE A 503 2.79 18.02 7.63
N ILE A 504 1.54 17.99 7.15
CA ILE A 504 0.43 18.79 7.72
C ILE A 504 0.29 18.50 9.23
N LEU A 505 0.37 17.25 9.65
CA LEU A 505 0.35 16.88 11.07
C LEU A 505 1.59 17.37 11.81
N LEU A 506 2.76 17.06 11.27
CA LEU A 506 4.05 17.33 11.92
C LEU A 506 4.31 18.83 12.11
N GLU A 507 3.97 19.66 11.11
CA GLU A 507 4.09 21.13 11.21
C GLU A 507 3.18 21.71 12.30
N ASN A 508 2.06 21.07 12.59
CA ASN A 508 1.12 21.47 13.64
C ASN A 508 1.43 20.84 15.01
N GLY A 509 2.68 20.42 15.23
CA GLY A 509 3.13 19.85 16.50
C GLY A 509 2.64 18.44 16.76
N GLY A 510 2.24 17.74 15.68
CA GLY A 510 1.70 16.39 15.79
C GLY A 510 2.74 15.30 15.84
N VAL A 511 2.25 14.12 16.23
CA VAL A 511 2.99 12.86 16.33
C VAL A 511 2.42 11.88 15.32
N TYR A 512 3.26 11.25 14.51
CA TYR A 512 2.90 10.18 13.59
C TYR A 512 3.51 8.87 14.09
N ALA A 513 2.67 7.87 14.34
CA ALA A 513 3.11 6.59 14.92
C ALA A 513 2.67 5.41 14.05
N VAL A 514 3.59 4.47 13.81
CA VAL A 514 3.37 3.29 12.97
C VAL A 514 3.91 2.06 13.68
N PRO A 515 3.06 1.24 14.31
CA PRO A 515 3.45 -0.04 14.87
C PRO A 515 3.55 -1.11 13.79
N ASN A 516 4.51 -2.02 13.96
CA ASN A 516 4.71 -3.20 13.11
C ASN A 516 3.96 -4.39 13.71
N LEU A 517 2.66 -4.43 13.45
CA LEU A 517 1.72 -5.37 14.06
C LEU A 517 1.96 -6.81 13.58
N ARG A 518 1.65 -7.80 14.41
CA ARG A 518 1.56 -9.20 13.98
C ARG A 518 0.59 -9.33 12.80
N GLY A 519 0.79 -10.35 11.95
CA GLY A 519 0.12 -10.44 10.65
C GLY A 519 0.87 -9.72 9.53
N GLY A 520 1.77 -8.77 9.85
CA GLY A 520 2.76 -8.23 8.93
C GLY A 520 3.93 -9.19 8.69
N GLY A 521 4.90 -8.75 7.87
CA GLY A 521 6.06 -9.54 7.46
C GLY A 521 7.38 -9.15 8.14
N GLU A 522 7.37 -8.24 9.10
CA GLU A 522 8.58 -7.60 9.63
C GLU A 522 9.56 -8.57 10.28
N TYR A 523 9.06 -9.71 10.80
CA TYR A 523 9.86 -10.79 11.36
C TYR A 523 9.58 -12.14 10.65
N GLY A 524 9.15 -12.10 9.40
CA GLY A 524 8.91 -13.25 8.55
C GLY A 524 7.59 -13.97 8.81
N GLU A 525 7.52 -15.20 8.31
CA GLU A 525 6.27 -15.97 8.28
C GLU A 525 5.74 -16.33 9.68
N GLU A 526 6.60 -16.49 10.68
CA GLU A 526 6.13 -16.74 12.04
C GLU A 526 5.37 -15.53 12.61
N TRP A 527 5.81 -14.30 12.30
CA TRP A 527 5.13 -13.07 12.70
C TRP A 527 3.79 -12.93 11.99
N HIS A 528 3.75 -13.22 10.69
CA HIS A 528 2.54 -13.27 9.90
C HIS A 528 1.53 -14.28 10.48
N ASN A 529 1.96 -15.49 10.74
CA ASN A 529 1.12 -16.57 11.26
C ASN A 529 0.54 -16.31 12.66
N GLN A 530 1.07 -15.34 13.41
CA GLN A 530 0.51 -14.92 14.69
C GLN A 530 -0.64 -13.90 14.56
N GLY A 531 -0.93 -13.41 13.34
CA GLY A 531 -1.99 -12.44 13.05
C GLY A 531 -3.06 -12.91 12.07
N ILE A 532 -3.12 -14.20 11.74
CA ILE A 532 -4.07 -14.74 10.74
C ILE A 532 -5.12 -15.66 11.37
N LYS A 533 -6.23 -15.89 10.66
CA LYS A 533 -7.32 -16.81 11.00
C LYS A 533 -7.75 -16.63 12.47
N THR A 534 -7.75 -17.69 13.26
CA THR A 534 -8.15 -17.67 14.68
C THR A 534 -7.19 -16.90 15.61
N LYS A 535 -6.10 -16.35 15.08
CA LYS A 535 -5.19 -15.46 15.80
C LYS A 535 -5.33 -13.98 15.40
N LYS A 536 -6.30 -13.63 14.56
CA LYS A 536 -6.50 -12.24 14.07
C LYS A 536 -6.71 -11.25 15.21
N GLN A 537 -7.26 -11.66 16.35
CA GLN A 537 -7.42 -10.80 17.53
C GLN A 537 -6.10 -10.24 18.04
N ASN A 538 -4.97 -10.94 17.87
CA ASN A 538 -3.66 -10.44 18.26
C ASN A 538 -3.32 -9.12 17.57
N VAL A 539 -3.73 -8.96 16.30
CA VAL A 539 -3.50 -7.73 15.52
C VAL A 539 -4.26 -6.54 16.14
N PHE A 540 -5.50 -6.77 16.56
CA PHE A 540 -6.33 -5.75 17.21
C PHE A 540 -5.78 -5.41 18.59
N ASP A 541 -5.40 -6.42 19.38
CA ASP A 541 -4.80 -6.24 20.70
C ASP A 541 -3.46 -5.48 20.62
N ASP A 542 -2.62 -5.78 19.60
CA ASP A 542 -1.36 -5.05 19.34
C ASP A 542 -1.62 -3.57 19.06
N PHE A 543 -2.63 -3.25 18.24
CA PHE A 543 -2.96 -1.88 17.86
C PHE A 543 -3.57 -1.09 19.01
N ILE A 544 -4.46 -1.70 19.79
CA ILE A 544 -5.04 -1.10 21.01
C ILE A 544 -3.93 -0.82 22.03
N ALA A 545 -2.99 -1.75 22.20
CA ALA A 545 -1.84 -1.55 23.09
C ALA A 545 -0.90 -0.43 22.60
N ALA A 546 -0.74 -0.25 21.27
CA ALA A 546 -0.01 0.88 20.70
C ALA A 546 -0.65 2.22 21.08
N ALA A 547 -1.97 2.34 20.95
CA ALA A 547 -2.71 3.53 21.32
C ALA A 547 -2.55 3.84 22.83
N GLN A 548 -2.64 2.83 23.68
CA GLN A 548 -2.46 2.99 25.13
C GLN A 548 -1.02 3.40 25.46
N TYR A 549 0.00 2.78 24.82
CA TYR A 549 1.39 3.16 25.02
C TYR A 549 1.66 4.64 24.68
N LEU A 550 1.08 5.17 23.58
CA LEU A 550 1.24 6.56 23.18
C LEU A 550 0.65 7.52 24.21
N VAL A 551 -0.48 7.15 24.82
CA VAL A 551 -1.12 7.92 25.89
C VAL A 551 -0.29 7.86 27.17
N ASP A 552 0.08 6.67 27.64
CA ASP A 552 0.80 6.46 28.90
C ASP A 552 2.21 7.10 28.88
N SER A 553 2.84 7.12 27.69
CA SER A 553 4.15 7.74 27.48
C SER A 553 4.09 9.25 27.24
N GLY A 554 2.89 9.86 27.27
CA GLY A 554 2.71 11.30 27.12
C GLY A 554 2.86 11.83 25.69
N TYR A 555 2.94 10.97 24.67
CA TYR A 555 2.95 11.43 23.27
C TYR A 555 1.65 12.11 22.87
N THR A 556 0.53 11.67 23.44
CA THR A 556 -0.80 12.17 23.12
C THR A 556 -1.77 11.85 24.27
N SER A 557 -3.04 12.20 24.12
CA SER A 557 -4.17 11.73 24.94
C SER A 557 -5.25 11.14 24.04
N ARG A 558 -6.21 10.40 24.63
CA ARG A 558 -7.34 9.83 23.86
C ARG A 558 -8.11 10.91 23.09
N ASP A 559 -8.28 12.11 23.68
CA ASP A 559 -8.93 13.25 23.03
C ASP A 559 -8.12 13.90 21.90
N ARG A 560 -6.87 13.50 21.72
CA ARG A 560 -5.95 14.00 20.68
C ARG A 560 -5.49 12.92 19.71
N LEU A 561 -5.91 11.68 19.95
CA LEU A 561 -5.54 10.53 19.13
C LEU A 561 -6.54 10.34 17.99
N ALA A 562 -6.01 10.24 16.80
CA ALA A 562 -6.69 9.72 15.60
C ALA A 562 -6.08 8.40 15.18
N ILE A 563 -6.90 7.50 14.65
CA ILE A 563 -6.46 6.19 14.12
C ILE A 563 -6.83 6.05 12.66
N LEU A 564 -5.94 5.48 11.87
CA LEU A 564 -6.08 5.32 10.41
C LEU A 564 -5.58 3.95 9.95
N GLY A 565 -6.30 3.32 9.06
CA GLY A 565 -5.87 2.12 8.35
C GLY A 565 -6.67 1.89 7.09
N GLY A 566 -6.02 1.39 6.04
CA GLY A 566 -6.65 1.11 4.75
C GLY A 566 -6.69 -0.38 4.41
N SER A 567 -7.69 -0.83 3.64
CA SER A 567 -7.83 -2.22 3.21
C SER A 567 -7.95 -3.18 4.41
N ASN A 568 -7.07 -4.15 4.60
CA ASN A 568 -6.95 -4.91 5.85
C ASN A 568 -6.77 -3.98 7.08
N GLY A 569 -6.09 -2.83 6.92
CA GLY A 569 -6.03 -1.80 7.96
C GLY A 569 -7.38 -1.13 8.23
N GLY A 570 -8.26 -1.03 7.24
CA GLY A 570 -9.63 -0.57 7.43
C GLY A 570 -10.45 -1.53 8.28
N LEU A 571 -10.32 -2.85 8.06
CA LEU A 571 -10.83 -3.88 8.96
C LEU A 571 -10.31 -3.69 10.39
N LEU A 572 -8.98 -3.48 10.55
CA LEU A 572 -8.35 -3.21 11.84
C LEU A 572 -9.05 -2.06 12.57
N ILE A 573 -9.22 -0.91 11.89
CA ILE A 573 -9.87 0.26 12.51
C ILE A 573 -11.31 -0.03 12.88
N GLY A 574 -12.10 -0.64 11.97
CA GLY A 574 -13.50 -1.00 12.23
C GLY A 574 -13.66 -1.95 13.42
N ALA A 575 -12.80 -2.98 13.52
CA ALA A 575 -12.81 -3.92 14.64
C ALA A 575 -12.40 -3.24 15.96
N CYS A 576 -11.37 -2.37 15.94
CA CYS A 576 -10.88 -1.69 17.14
C CYS A 576 -11.91 -0.71 17.71
N ILE A 577 -12.58 0.11 16.89
CA ILE A 577 -13.60 1.05 17.39
C ILE A 577 -14.86 0.33 17.88
N ASN A 578 -15.17 -0.86 17.35
CA ASN A 578 -16.27 -1.68 17.87
C ASN A 578 -15.95 -2.28 19.23
N GLN A 579 -14.69 -2.69 19.45
CA GLN A 579 -14.24 -3.28 20.72
C GLN A 579 -13.96 -2.21 21.79
N HIS A 580 -13.40 -1.06 21.40
CA HIS A 580 -13.00 0.05 22.25
C HIS A 580 -13.38 1.40 21.63
N PRO A 581 -14.66 1.78 21.65
CA PRO A 581 -15.10 3.06 21.06
C PRO A 581 -14.50 4.30 21.74
N ASP A 582 -14.00 4.16 22.96
CA ASP A 582 -13.35 5.20 23.73
C ASP A 582 -11.82 5.31 23.52
N MET A 583 -11.23 4.48 22.65
CA MET A 583 -9.78 4.44 22.51
C MET A 583 -9.17 5.69 21.85
N CYS A 584 -9.95 6.40 21.04
CA CYS A 584 -9.51 7.56 20.27
C CYS A 584 -10.62 8.58 20.07
N LYS A 585 -10.26 9.79 19.64
CA LYS A 585 -11.21 10.86 19.32
C LYS A 585 -11.71 10.82 17.89
N VAL A 586 -10.86 10.37 16.95
CA VAL A 586 -11.14 10.35 15.50
C VAL A 586 -10.72 9.02 14.90
N ALA A 587 -11.53 8.47 13.99
CA ALA A 587 -11.24 7.23 13.29
C ALA A 587 -11.41 7.36 11.77
N PHE A 588 -10.47 6.77 11.01
CA PHE A 588 -10.47 6.72 9.56
C PHE A 588 -10.36 5.27 9.05
N PRO A 589 -11.45 4.51 9.05
CA PRO A 589 -11.48 3.22 8.36
C PRO A 589 -11.57 3.45 6.84
N ALA A 590 -10.50 3.13 6.11
CA ALA A 590 -10.40 3.38 4.67
C ALA A 590 -10.47 2.08 3.86
N VAL A 591 -11.30 2.03 2.81
CA VAL A 591 -11.45 0.91 1.86
C VAL A 591 -11.40 -0.47 2.56
N GLY A 592 -12.08 -0.60 3.69
CA GLY A 592 -11.90 -1.71 4.63
C GLY A 592 -12.72 -2.95 4.29
N VAL A 593 -12.20 -4.14 4.62
CA VAL A 593 -12.93 -5.42 4.57
C VAL A 593 -13.84 -5.51 5.79
N MET A 594 -15.05 -4.93 5.71
CA MET A 594 -15.92 -4.72 6.88
C MET A 594 -16.91 -5.87 7.14
N ASP A 595 -17.22 -6.67 6.11
CA ASP A 595 -18.09 -7.84 6.21
C ASP A 595 -17.26 -9.12 6.06
N MET A 596 -16.85 -9.70 7.18
CA MET A 596 -15.99 -10.88 7.20
C MET A 596 -16.74 -12.16 6.86
N LEU A 597 -18.06 -12.13 6.82
CA LEU A 597 -18.84 -13.31 6.47
C LEU A 597 -19.00 -13.49 4.96
N ARG A 598 -18.84 -12.40 4.20
CA ARG A 598 -19.13 -12.39 2.76
C ARG A 598 -17.97 -11.96 1.86
N TYR A 599 -16.84 -11.47 2.43
CA TYR A 599 -15.72 -10.93 1.65
C TYR A 599 -15.24 -11.89 0.53
N HIS A 600 -15.24 -13.20 0.79
CA HIS A 600 -14.77 -14.23 -0.13
C HIS A 600 -15.70 -14.46 -1.34
N LYS A 601 -16.88 -13.83 -1.35
CA LYS A 601 -17.87 -13.90 -2.45
C LYS A 601 -17.67 -12.82 -3.51
N PHE A 602 -16.76 -11.89 -3.28
CA PHE A 602 -16.49 -10.76 -4.18
C PHE A 602 -15.09 -10.84 -4.80
N THR A 603 -14.96 -10.45 -6.05
CA THR A 603 -13.71 -10.21 -6.78
C THR A 603 -12.62 -11.24 -6.49
N ALA A 604 -11.45 -10.80 -5.99
CA ALA A 604 -10.34 -11.66 -5.59
C ALA A 604 -10.41 -12.12 -4.11
N GLY A 605 -11.50 -11.82 -3.40
CA GLY A 605 -11.64 -12.06 -1.96
C GLY A 605 -11.48 -13.52 -1.53
N ALA A 606 -11.84 -14.48 -2.40
CA ALA A 606 -11.65 -15.90 -2.13
C ALA A 606 -10.17 -16.25 -1.83
N GLY A 607 -9.22 -15.55 -2.45
CA GLY A 607 -7.79 -15.73 -2.22
C GLY A 607 -7.29 -15.25 -0.86
N TRP A 608 -8.06 -14.46 -0.12
CA TRP A 608 -7.67 -13.93 1.19
C TRP A 608 -7.95 -14.91 2.34
N SER A 609 -8.45 -16.09 2.00
CA SER A 609 -8.77 -17.16 2.98
C SER A 609 -7.56 -17.64 3.78
N TYR A 610 -6.34 -17.49 3.26
CA TYR A 610 -5.14 -17.77 4.03
C TYR A 610 -5.02 -16.89 5.28
N ASP A 611 -5.29 -15.58 5.12
CA ASP A 611 -5.23 -14.62 6.23
C ASP A 611 -6.46 -14.66 7.13
N TYR A 612 -7.65 -14.87 6.57
CA TYR A 612 -8.89 -14.71 7.32
C TYR A 612 -9.62 -16.03 7.68
N GLY A 613 -9.49 -17.08 6.85
CA GLY A 613 -10.44 -18.19 6.82
C GLY A 613 -11.79 -17.75 6.22
N THR A 614 -12.73 -18.65 5.98
CA THR A 614 -14.06 -18.32 5.45
C THR A 614 -15.19 -18.68 6.40
N SER A 615 -16.30 -17.93 6.32
CA SER A 615 -17.52 -18.20 7.11
C SER A 615 -18.20 -19.54 6.75
N GLU A 616 -17.82 -20.14 5.63
CA GLU A 616 -18.40 -21.41 5.13
C GLU A 616 -17.49 -22.62 5.39
N GLU A 617 -16.24 -22.37 5.82
CA GLU A 617 -15.25 -23.42 6.06
C GLU A 617 -15.63 -24.36 7.22
N SER A 618 -16.09 -23.81 8.33
CA SER A 618 -16.51 -24.56 9.51
C SER A 618 -17.28 -23.66 10.48
N LYS A 619 -18.11 -24.28 11.35
CA LYS A 619 -18.81 -23.58 12.43
C LYS A 619 -17.85 -22.78 13.32
N LYS A 620 -16.67 -23.36 13.64
CA LYS A 620 -15.64 -22.71 14.44
C LYS A 620 -15.10 -21.44 13.76
N MET A 621 -14.83 -21.49 12.45
CA MET A 621 -14.32 -20.35 11.72
C MET A 621 -15.41 -19.28 11.55
N PHE A 622 -16.65 -19.69 11.27
CA PHE A 622 -17.78 -18.77 11.25
C PHE A 622 -17.91 -18.02 12.58
N ASP A 623 -17.95 -18.74 13.71
CA ASP A 623 -18.08 -18.11 15.04
C ASP A 623 -16.96 -17.11 15.31
N TYR A 624 -15.74 -17.46 14.90
CA TYR A 624 -14.58 -16.58 15.07
C TYR A 624 -14.70 -15.30 14.22
N LEU A 625 -15.01 -15.44 12.91
CA LEU A 625 -15.20 -14.31 12.00
C LEU A 625 -16.38 -13.42 12.43
N TYR A 626 -17.49 -14.03 12.81
CA TYR A 626 -18.68 -13.32 13.29
C TYR A 626 -18.39 -12.52 14.54
N GLY A 627 -17.54 -13.04 15.43
CA GLY A 627 -17.14 -12.42 16.68
C GLY A 627 -16.38 -11.09 16.53
N TYR A 628 -15.74 -10.82 15.38
CA TYR A 628 -15.03 -9.57 15.16
C TYR A 628 -15.43 -8.82 13.87
N SER A 629 -16.24 -9.41 12.98
CA SER A 629 -16.69 -8.78 11.74
C SER A 629 -17.25 -7.38 12.00
N PRO A 630 -16.64 -6.31 11.44
CA PRO A 630 -17.02 -4.95 11.82
C PRO A 630 -18.51 -4.65 11.64
N VAL A 631 -19.11 -4.97 10.49
CA VAL A 631 -20.54 -4.71 10.22
C VAL A 631 -21.44 -5.39 11.25
N HIS A 632 -21.08 -6.59 11.72
CA HIS A 632 -21.91 -7.41 12.61
C HIS A 632 -21.73 -7.13 14.10
N ASN A 633 -20.70 -6.35 14.47
CA ASN A 633 -20.34 -6.10 15.87
C ASN A 633 -20.53 -4.63 16.31
N ILE A 634 -21.19 -3.81 15.48
CA ILE A 634 -21.54 -2.44 15.86
C ILE A 634 -22.69 -2.49 16.86
N LYS A 635 -22.46 -1.97 18.07
CA LYS A 635 -23.44 -1.87 19.15
C LYS A 635 -23.95 -0.43 19.27
N GLU A 636 -25.04 -0.22 19.98
CA GLU A 636 -25.45 1.14 20.39
C GLU A 636 -24.44 1.69 21.40
N ALA A 637 -23.64 2.68 20.99
CA ALA A 637 -22.58 3.28 21.80
C ALA A 637 -22.23 4.69 21.29
N GLU A 638 -21.42 5.41 22.05
CA GLU A 638 -20.79 6.66 21.60
C GLU A 638 -19.48 6.32 20.90
N TYR A 639 -19.48 6.41 19.56
CA TYR A 639 -18.30 6.16 18.74
C TYR A 639 -17.47 7.44 18.54
N PRO A 640 -16.18 7.33 18.22
CA PRO A 640 -15.35 8.47 17.83
C PRO A 640 -15.91 9.17 16.61
N ALA A 641 -15.52 10.42 16.37
CA ALA A 641 -15.78 11.08 15.10
C ALA A 641 -15.16 10.23 13.97
N THR A 642 -16.00 9.65 13.12
CA THR A 642 -15.56 8.66 12.13
C THR A 642 -15.80 9.18 10.71
N MET A 643 -14.77 9.13 9.88
CA MET A 643 -14.91 9.35 8.44
C MET A 643 -14.44 8.10 7.68
N VAL A 644 -15.41 7.31 7.25
CA VAL A 644 -15.18 6.15 6.36
C VAL A 644 -14.77 6.69 4.98
N THR A 645 -13.72 6.14 4.37
CA THR A 645 -13.35 6.50 2.99
C THR A 645 -13.37 5.28 2.09
N THR A 646 -13.91 5.43 0.88
CA THR A 646 -13.95 4.37 -0.14
C THR A 646 -14.03 4.97 -1.54
N ALA A 647 -14.06 4.13 -2.57
CA ALA A 647 -14.18 4.54 -3.95
C ALA A 647 -15.20 3.66 -4.68
N ASP A 648 -15.96 4.26 -5.60
CA ASP A 648 -17.09 3.61 -6.28
C ASP A 648 -16.68 2.56 -7.33
N HIS A 649 -15.41 2.58 -7.78
CA HIS A 649 -14.83 1.63 -8.74
C HIS A 649 -13.80 0.70 -8.09
N ASP A 650 -13.84 0.55 -6.77
CA ASP A 650 -12.96 -0.39 -6.05
C ASP A 650 -13.38 -1.84 -6.33
N ASP A 651 -12.72 -2.48 -7.31
CA ASP A 651 -12.93 -3.88 -7.67
C ASP A 651 -11.93 -4.83 -6.97
N ARG A 652 -11.23 -4.34 -5.94
CA ARG A 652 -10.42 -5.15 -5.03
C ARG A 652 -11.15 -5.41 -3.73
N VAL A 653 -11.48 -4.37 -2.97
CA VAL A 653 -12.35 -4.43 -1.79
C VAL A 653 -13.62 -3.67 -2.12
N VAL A 654 -14.64 -4.39 -2.56
CA VAL A 654 -15.88 -3.78 -3.08
C VAL A 654 -16.46 -2.73 -2.13
N PRO A 655 -16.95 -1.59 -2.64
CA PRO A 655 -17.42 -0.46 -1.83
C PRO A 655 -18.54 -0.84 -0.86
N ALA A 656 -19.29 -1.90 -1.16
CA ALA A 656 -20.32 -2.47 -0.31
C ALA A 656 -19.91 -2.70 1.16
N HIS A 657 -18.66 -3.11 1.38
CA HIS A 657 -18.10 -3.25 2.73
C HIS A 657 -18.19 -1.94 3.51
N SER A 658 -17.70 -0.86 2.92
CA SER A 658 -17.71 0.47 3.52
C SER A 658 -19.12 1.04 3.60
N PHE A 659 -19.97 0.81 2.61
CA PHE A 659 -21.36 1.27 2.59
C PHE A 659 -22.18 0.65 3.73
N LYS A 660 -22.15 -0.68 3.86
CA LYS A 660 -22.86 -1.41 4.93
C LYS A 660 -22.34 -1.00 6.32
N PHE A 661 -21.02 -0.83 6.45
CA PHE A 661 -20.41 -0.39 7.71
C PHE A 661 -20.86 1.02 8.09
N ALA A 662 -20.80 1.98 7.18
CA ALA A 662 -21.21 3.37 7.45
C ALA A 662 -22.71 3.47 7.80
N ALA A 663 -23.59 2.82 7.01
CA ALA A 663 -25.03 2.79 7.26
C ALA A 663 -25.35 2.22 8.66
N THR A 664 -24.68 1.11 9.04
CA THR A 664 -24.89 0.50 10.36
C THR A 664 -24.35 1.37 11.48
N LEU A 665 -23.17 2.01 11.28
CA LEU A 665 -22.55 2.85 12.30
C LEU A 665 -23.37 4.13 12.53
N GLN A 666 -23.89 4.76 11.48
CA GLN A 666 -24.80 5.92 11.58
C GLN A 666 -26.06 5.59 12.37
N GLU A 667 -26.64 4.40 12.14
CA GLU A 667 -27.81 3.93 12.88
C GLU A 667 -27.54 3.74 14.38
N LYS A 668 -26.36 3.22 14.72
CA LYS A 668 -26.01 2.78 16.08
C LYS A 668 -25.30 3.86 16.91
N GLN A 669 -24.85 4.95 16.30
CA GLN A 669 -24.22 6.07 17.00
C GLN A 669 -25.20 6.72 17.99
N LYS A 670 -24.83 6.77 19.29
CA LYS A 670 -25.63 7.41 20.36
C LYS A 670 -25.07 8.75 20.79
N GLY A 671 -23.81 9.02 20.47
CA GLY A 671 -23.16 10.30 20.75
C GLY A 671 -23.43 11.35 19.66
N THR A 672 -22.84 12.53 19.85
CA THR A 672 -22.91 13.67 18.91
C THR A 672 -21.77 13.71 17.91
N ASN A 673 -20.80 12.79 18.01
CA ASN A 673 -19.71 12.71 17.08
C ASN A 673 -20.20 12.32 15.67
N PRO A 674 -19.73 12.98 14.61
CA PRO A 674 -20.18 12.69 13.25
C PRO A 674 -19.69 11.30 12.76
N VAL A 675 -20.54 10.63 11.97
CA VAL A 675 -20.20 9.42 11.22
C VAL A 675 -20.40 9.73 9.74
N LEU A 676 -19.34 10.05 9.06
CA LEU A 676 -19.35 10.42 7.64
C LEU A 676 -18.82 9.28 6.77
N ILE A 677 -19.27 9.25 5.53
CA ILE A 677 -18.64 8.44 4.49
C ILE A 677 -18.27 9.34 3.31
N ARG A 678 -16.99 9.33 2.92
CA ARG A 678 -16.45 10.01 1.76
C ARG A 678 -16.19 8.99 0.66
N ILE A 679 -16.99 9.06 -0.39
CA ILE A 679 -16.94 8.12 -1.51
C ILE A 679 -16.32 8.84 -2.71
N GLU A 680 -15.12 8.44 -3.09
CA GLU A 680 -14.46 8.98 -4.28
C GLU A 680 -15.12 8.38 -5.52
N THR A 681 -15.52 9.23 -6.46
CA THR A 681 -16.11 8.77 -7.71
C THR A 681 -15.05 8.58 -8.79
N LYS A 682 -15.19 7.53 -9.62
CA LYS A 682 -14.24 7.16 -10.67
C LYS A 682 -12.81 6.89 -10.15
N ALA A 683 -12.71 6.25 -8.99
CA ALA A 683 -11.44 5.81 -8.41
C ALA A 683 -11.57 4.36 -7.91
N GLY A 684 -10.44 3.64 -7.88
CA GLY A 684 -10.34 2.26 -7.40
C GLY A 684 -9.68 2.16 -6.03
N HIS A 685 -9.08 1.00 -5.72
CA HIS A 685 -8.45 0.69 -4.43
C HIS A 685 -7.13 1.46 -4.21
N GLY A 686 -7.22 2.79 -4.07
CA GLY A 686 -6.05 3.66 -3.91
C GLY A 686 -5.36 4.08 -5.22
N ALA A 687 -5.89 3.68 -6.38
CA ALA A 687 -5.40 4.04 -7.71
C ALA A 687 -6.45 4.82 -8.51
N GLY A 688 -6.04 5.43 -9.63
CA GLY A 688 -6.94 6.15 -10.54
C GLY A 688 -7.36 7.53 -10.06
N LYS A 689 -6.78 8.06 -8.97
CA LYS A 689 -7.04 9.41 -8.48
C LYS A 689 -6.17 10.44 -9.21
N SER A 690 -6.78 11.52 -9.65
CA SER A 690 -6.05 12.71 -10.10
C SER A 690 -5.32 13.38 -8.93
N THR A 691 -4.34 14.21 -9.23
CA THR A 691 -3.68 15.04 -8.21
C THR A 691 -4.67 15.90 -7.42
N GLN A 692 -5.69 16.45 -8.10
CA GLN A 692 -6.74 17.24 -7.47
C GLN A 692 -7.55 16.41 -6.47
N GLN A 693 -7.99 15.20 -6.84
CA GLN A 693 -8.72 14.30 -5.94
C GLN A 693 -7.86 13.91 -4.73
N THR A 694 -6.56 13.68 -4.93
CA THR A 694 -5.61 13.39 -3.85
C THR A 694 -5.49 14.58 -2.90
N ILE A 695 -5.37 15.82 -3.41
CA ILE A 695 -5.29 17.03 -2.60
C ILE A 695 -6.58 17.22 -1.79
N GLU A 696 -7.75 17.05 -2.40
CA GLU A 696 -9.04 17.19 -1.70
C GLU A 696 -9.19 16.12 -0.60
N GLU A 697 -8.86 14.86 -0.89
CA GLU A 697 -8.97 13.78 0.11
C GLU A 697 -8.08 14.04 1.33
N GLN A 698 -6.82 14.44 1.11
CA GLN A 698 -5.92 14.73 2.23
C GLN A 698 -6.33 16.00 2.99
N THR A 699 -6.85 17.00 2.29
CA THR A 699 -7.44 18.20 2.90
C THR A 699 -8.62 17.83 3.81
N ASP A 700 -9.53 17.02 3.30
CA ASP A 700 -10.72 16.54 4.04
C ASP A 700 -10.31 15.77 5.30
N LYS A 701 -9.36 14.85 5.18
CA LYS A 701 -8.82 14.06 6.29
C LYS A 701 -8.26 14.95 7.41
N TRP A 702 -7.34 15.85 7.09
CA TRP A 702 -6.69 16.68 8.10
C TRP A 702 -7.65 17.72 8.69
N SER A 703 -8.53 18.28 7.87
CA SER A 703 -9.56 19.20 8.34
C SER A 703 -10.52 18.53 9.32
N PHE A 704 -11.00 17.33 8.98
CA PHE A 704 -11.87 16.54 9.84
C PHE A 704 -11.18 16.17 11.16
N MET A 705 -9.93 15.69 11.10
CA MET A 705 -9.15 15.36 12.28
C MET A 705 -9.01 16.60 13.20
N PHE A 706 -8.44 17.69 12.66
CA PHE A 706 -8.11 18.86 13.48
C PHE A 706 -9.36 19.49 14.10
N TYR A 707 -10.46 19.55 13.36
CA TYR A 707 -11.72 20.08 13.87
C TYR A 707 -12.24 19.27 15.06
N ASN A 708 -12.28 17.95 14.92
CA ASN A 708 -12.85 17.07 15.93
C ASN A 708 -11.96 16.87 17.18
N ILE A 709 -10.64 17.09 17.07
CA ILE A 709 -9.74 17.14 18.24
C ILE A 709 -9.57 18.55 18.82
N GLY A 710 -10.21 19.57 18.24
CA GLY A 710 -10.12 20.96 18.70
C GLY A 710 -8.77 21.61 18.45
N LEU A 711 -8.10 21.30 17.33
CA LEU A 711 -6.83 21.90 16.92
C LEU A 711 -7.07 23.00 15.85
N THR A 712 -6.58 24.21 16.09
CA THR A 712 -6.48 25.24 15.06
C THR A 712 -5.13 25.13 14.37
N PRO A 713 -5.06 24.89 13.04
CA PRO A 713 -3.78 24.82 12.33
C PRO A 713 -3.07 26.16 12.29
N LYS A 714 -1.74 26.13 12.08
CA LYS A 714 -0.87 27.33 12.11
C LYS A 714 -0.98 28.24 10.89
N TYR A 715 -1.72 27.87 9.86
CA TYR A 715 -1.84 28.59 8.57
C TYR A 715 -3.26 28.97 8.23
#